data_fb426fc63c4177ca35741b46d2820acb
#
_entry.id   fb426fc63c4177ca35741b46d2820acb
#
_cell.length_a   1.000
_cell.length_b   1.000
_cell.length_c   1.000
_cell.angle_alpha   90.00
_cell.angle_beta   90.00
_cell.angle_gamma   90.00
#
_symmetry.space_group_name_H-M   'P 1'
#
loop_
_entity.id
_entity.type
_entity.pdbx_description
1 polymer ?
#
loop_
_entity_poly.entity_id
_entity_poly.type
_entity_poly.pdbx_seq_one_letter_code
_entity_poly.pdbx_strand_id
1 'polypeptide(L)'
;MKHIHLLLVAFALSSGSLLAQTTVAVQGSLKKTTDRTPVDFANVLLRHPADSSLVVGTTSDEHGAFRLEAPEGTFLLEVRALGYRPYHQTLTIAGALDLGELLLTEETKQLSAVQVTGRRPIMLRKADRLVFDATQIAPAAASALDVLRQTPGVNVTNSGISLIGKGGVIVLVNDKRMRLSGTALLSLLRSYPQSDLQEIQILTTPPAKYEAEGDAGVLNLVLKKAKNDFFGGSVTPGFGINGIKRSRPRYELSTSFNYNQGKVTASLDLGASTGLFDGDPRTYRTYPQQKTYYVSDTYYTGRDKYFNVRGALDYAFTPELTLGFSASYTPQQDSTHRENDSRDYSIAPDGSYKLLRSLPGLAVNINYGRYISANAHMEKTFTGVPKRRLSWDVDYVGYRSREDRSFTSSGLTPQGAPIAGSDFRFNALTDQHIDSYIASLDYVEPLGKGTLGFGAKGAWTRTSNSSDYDAASTMGEHHDKIRFDEQVYALYADFKHPLSETWSLRTGLRMEYTHTAGENNGRRLENLRSYLNVFPTLFLGYNPNDRHAFSLSSTVRLNRPDFSALSPFANYENQYTIMRGKEDLRAAKRARLALGYTFLGALNFQLNGGYLWDGITQVIRLDPATNRGSYTYENAEKTWLVGLENSYFFNKVSFFQTYISQRLWYNETKLDAHVSSLYGGSGLNYSFSMNNTFFFNRSKTLQGTCSIYYASPRYDDGGLRHSHSFTANAGLSYTLLDGKLRIAADAYNLIWTEPYININTPAYQMRVKNESNKLCSLSLTYSFGASIEGKDERQSAKDLRSRM
;
A
#
# COMPACT_ATOMS: atom_id res chain seq x y z
N MET A 1 28.13 -6.31 -21.26
CA MET A 1 28.87 -5.22 -20.59
C MET A 1 28.77 -3.86 -21.30
N LYS A 2 28.70 -3.75 -22.62
CA LYS A 2 28.55 -2.44 -23.31
C LYS A 2 27.23 -1.70 -23.08
N HIS A 3 26.16 -2.40 -22.68
CA HIS A 3 24.86 -1.78 -22.39
C HIS A 3 24.70 -1.27 -20.95
N ILE A 4 25.57 -1.66 -20.02
CA ILE A 4 25.55 -1.23 -18.62
C ILE A 4 26.07 0.22 -18.48
N HIS A 5 27.05 0.61 -19.30
CA HIS A 5 27.58 1.97 -19.30
C HIS A 5 26.59 3.01 -19.82
N LEU A 6 25.74 2.66 -20.77
CA LEU A 6 24.72 3.57 -21.30
C LEU A 6 23.59 3.84 -20.27
N LEU A 7 23.22 2.85 -19.46
CA LEU A 7 22.24 2.98 -18.41
C LEU A 7 22.77 3.79 -17.20
N LEU A 8 24.05 3.65 -16.88
CA LEU A 8 24.70 4.45 -15.84
C LEU A 8 24.86 5.92 -16.25
N VAL A 9 25.10 6.20 -17.53
CA VAL A 9 25.18 7.56 -18.05
C VAL A 9 23.79 8.21 -18.12
N ALA A 10 22.74 7.48 -18.48
CA ALA A 10 21.36 7.98 -18.43
C ALA A 10 20.90 8.24 -16.99
N PHE A 11 21.39 7.47 -16.02
CA PHE A 11 21.10 7.66 -14.59
C PHE A 11 21.86 8.86 -14.00
N ALA A 12 23.08 9.13 -14.47
CA ALA A 12 23.86 10.30 -14.05
C ALA A 12 23.35 11.62 -14.67
N LEU A 13 22.73 11.56 -15.86
CA LEU A 13 22.16 12.74 -16.51
C LEU A 13 20.79 13.17 -15.95
N SER A 14 20.11 12.31 -15.18
CA SER A 14 18.88 12.67 -14.45
C SER A 14 19.15 13.34 -13.09
N SER A 15 20.40 13.37 -12.64
CA SER A 15 20.86 14.14 -11.48
C SER A 15 21.10 15.57 -11.91
N GLY A 16 20.05 16.40 -11.90
CA GLY A 16 20.16 17.82 -12.22
C GLY A 16 21.29 18.46 -11.41
N SER A 17 22.20 19.16 -12.11
CA SER A 17 23.34 19.88 -11.55
C SER A 17 22.86 20.85 -10.45
N LEU A 18 23.10 20.53 -9.20
CA LEU A 18 23.08 21.51 -8.11
C LEU A 18 24.29 22.43 -8.35
N LEU A 19 24.05 23.55 -9.00
CA LEU A 19 25.02 24.65 -9.03
C LEU A 19 25.22 25.13 -7.58
N ALA A 20 26.40 24.92 -7.04
CA ALA A 20 26.79 25.54 -5.77
C ALA A 20 26.84 27.05 -6.03
N GLN A 21 25.87 27.79 -5.51
CA GLN A 21 25.93 29.24 -5.46
C GLN A 21 27.03 29.65 -4.48
N THR A 22 27.96 30.47 -4.90
CA THR A 22 28.94 31.12 -4.02
C THR A 22 28.18 32.05 -3.08
N THR A 23 28.32 31.81 -1.76
CA THR A 23 27.74 32.67 -0.73
C THR A 23 28.79 33.58 -0.16
N VAL A 24 28.40 34.80 0.22
CA VAL A 24 29.25 35.80 0.84
C VAL A 24 28.68 36.20 2.21
N ALA A 25 29.55 36.60 3.14
CA ALA A 25 29.13 36.95 4.48
C ALA A 25 28.47 38.34 4.52
N VAL A 26 27.30 38.44 5.15
CA VAL A 26 26.62 39.70 5.51
C VAL A 26 26.54 39.77 7.03
N GLN A 27 27.04 40.84 7.63
CA GLN A 27 27.06 41.02 9.06
C GLN A 27 26.63 42.42 9.48
N GLY A 28 26.29 42.61 10.75
CA GLY A 28 25.91 43.89 11.33
C GLY A 28 25.55 43.75 12.81
N SER A 29 25.13 44.84 13.43
CA SER A 29 24.65 44.86 14.80
C SER A 29 23.34 45.62 14.95
N LEU A 30 22.44 45.13 15.80
CA LEU A 30 21.12 45.67 16.07
C LEU A 30 21.10 46.41 17.39
N LYS A 31 20.67 47.68 17.36
CA LYS A 31 20.59 48.53 18.57
C LYS A 31 19.24 49.22 18.65
N LYS A 32 18.81 49.59 19.85
CA LYS A 32 17.60 50.40 20.06
C LYS A 32 17.86 51.82 19.59
N THR A 33 16.84 52.47 19.04
CA THR A 33 16.89 53.87 18.62
C THR A 33 17.01 54.81 19.82
N THR A 34 16.45 54.43 21.00
CA THR A 34 16.30 55.28 22.18
C THR A 34 17.60 55.44 22.99
N ASP A 35 18.30 54.34 23.28
CA ASP A 35 19.43 54.31 24.22
C ASP A 35 20.67 53.59 23.68
N ARG A 36 20.61 53.10 22.41
CA ARG A 36 21.73 52.35 21.76
C ARG A 36 22.07 51.02 22.43
N THR A 37 21.20 50.50 23.33
CA THR A 37 21.41 49.17 23.89
C THR A 37 21.21 48.09 22.81
N PRO A 38 21.96 46.97 22.90
CA PRO A 38 21.80 45.86 21.93
C PRO A 38 20.41 45.29 21.92
N VAL A 39 19.93 44.84 20.71
CA VAL A 39 18.70 44.06 20.57
C VAL A 39 19.09 42.59 20.30
N ASP A 40 18.92 41.78 21.34
CA ASP A 40 19.21 40.34 21.31
C ASP A 40 18.10 39.50 20.67
N PHE A 41 18.49 38.37 20.16
CA PHE A 41 17.62 37.35 19.61
C PHE A 41 16.58 37.84 18.56
N ALA A 42 16.93 38.93 17.87
CA ALA A 42 16.11 39.44 16.74
C ALA A 42 16.32 38.58 15.49
N ASN A 43 15.24 38.27 14.80
CA ASN A 43 15.30 37.56 13.53
C ASN A 43 15.74 38.47 12.40
N VAL A 44 16.83 38.13 11.72
CA VAL A 44 17.37 38.85 10.57
C VAL A 44 17.17 37.99 9.33
N LEU A 45 16.33 38.44 8.38
CA LEU A 45 15.88 37.66 7.23
C LEU A 45 16.22 38.38 5.93
N LEU A 46 16.75 37.66 4.95
CA LEU A 46 16.86 38.13 3.57
C LEU A 46 15.78 37.49 2.71
N ARG A 47 15.05 38.31 1.99
CA ARG A 47 13.94 37.92 1.13
C ARG A 47 14.13 38.38 -0.32
N HIS A 48 13.55 37.64 -1.26
CA HIS A 48 13.45 38.13 -2.64
C HIS A 48 12.51 39.32 -2.74
N PRO A 49 12.90 40.43 -3.40
CA PRO A 49 12.06 41.62 -3.52
C PRO A 49 10.75 41.39 -4.29
N ALA A 50 10.76 40.42 -5.25
CA ALA A 50 9.64 40.18 -6.15
C ALA A 50 8.45 39.43 -5.51
N ASP A 51 8.72 38.45 -4.64
CA ASP A 51 7.71 37.54 -4.07
C ASP A 51 7.82 37.37 -2.55
N SER A 52 8.74 38.12 -1.91
CA SER A 52 9.02 38.05 -0.48
C SER A 52 9.39 36.65 0.04
N SER A 53 9.82 35.72 -0.86
CA SER A 53 10.29 34.41 -0.45
C SER A 53 11.58 34.51 0.36
N LEU A 54 11.73 33.67 1.42
CA LEU A 54 12.92 33.67 2.27
C LEU A 54 14.12 33.07 1.52
N VAL A 55 15.22 33.80 1.49
CA VAL A 55 16.51 33.36 0.93
C VAL A 55 17.37 32.72 2.02
N VAL A 56 17.61 33.47 3.10
CA VAL A 56 18.38 33.03 4.25
C VAL A 56 17.99 33.87 5.47
N GLY A 57 18.19 33.34 6.68
CA GLY A 57 17.93 34.06 7.92
C GLY A 57 18.86 33.60 9.05
N THR A 58 19.05 34.50 10.03
CA THR A 58 19.81 34.27 11.26
C THR A 58 19.13 34.98 12.42
N THR A 59 19.67 34.83 13.61
CA THR A 59 19.27 35.63 14.80
C THR A 59 20.46 36.41 15.32
N SER A 60 20.21 37.60 15.88
CA SER A 60 21.24 38.32 16.61
C SER A 60 21.63 37.62 17.93
N ASP A 61 22.86 37.76 18.35
CA ASP A 61 23.37 37.27 19.62
C ASP A 61 22.96 38.18 20.81
N GLU A 62 23.47 37.89 22.02
CA GLU A 62 23.22 38.67 23.22
C GLU A 62 23.81 40.10 23.17
N HIS A 63 24.72 40.37 22.24
CA HIS A 63 25.30 41.68 21.98
C HIS A 63 24.65 42.40 20.79
N GLY A 64 23.58 41.84 20.22
CA GLY A 64 22.90 42.35 19.07
C GLY A 64 23.60 42.08 17.73
N ALA A 65 24.76 41.42 17.72
CA ALA A 65 25.46 41.12 16.49
C ALA A 65 24.83 39.96 15.70
N PHE A 66 24.84 40.05 14.37
CA PHE A 66 24.38 38.99 13.49
C PHE A 66 25.33 38.77 12.33
N ARG A 67 25.36 37.55 11.83
CA ARG A 67 26.07 37.14 10.62
C ARG A 67 25.29 36.08 9.87
N LEU A 68 25.18 36.23 8.58
CA LEU A 68 24.55 35.26 7.67
C LEU A 68 25.34 35.14 6.37
N GLU A 69 25.17 34.02 5.68
CA GLU A 69 25.79 33.79 4.36
C GLU A 69 24.69 33.83 3.29
N ALA A 70 24.84 34.75 2.35
CA ALA A 70 23.86 34.97 1.28
C ALA A 70 24.52 34.89 -0.10
N PRO A 71 23.79 34.48 -1.13
CA PRO A 71 24.24 34.60 -2.51
C PRO A 71 24.35 36.07 -2.94
N GLU A 72 25.16 36.35 -3.95
CA GLU A 72 25.18 37.68 -4.59
C GLU A 72 23.84 37.98 -5.23
N GLY A 73 23.38 39.24 -5.17
CA GLY A 73 22.10 39.66 -5.72
C GLY A 73 21.48 40.82 -4.93
N THR A 74 20.26 41.21 -5.34
CA THR A 74 19.46 42.22 -4.63
C THR A 74 18.39 41.56 -3.79
N PHE A 75 18.35 41.90 -2.47
CA PHE A 75 17.45 41.31 -1.50
C PHE A 75 16.81 42.34 -0.61
N LEU A 76 15.66 42.01 -0.02
CA LEU A 76 15.03 42.76 1.05
C LEU A 76 15.50 42.20 2.39
N LEU A 77 16.28 42.99 3.15
CA LEU A 77 16.57 42.71 4.54
C LEU A 77 15.37 43.06 5.38
N GLU A 78 14.90 42.12 6.16
CA GLU A 78 13.82 42.27 7.15
C GLU A 78 14.33 41.86 8.51
N VAL A 79 14.30 42.81 9.49
CA VAL A 79 14.65 42.52 10.90
C VAL A 79 13.39 42.61 11.75
N ARG A 80 13.14 41.54 12.53
CA ARG A 80 11.98 41.42 13.44
C ARG A 80 12.44 41.05 14.85
N ALA A 81 12.04 41.86 15.82
CA ALA A 81 12.21 41.55 17.23
C ALA A 81 10.94 41.87 18.02
N LEU A 82 10.73 41.12 19.10
CA LEU A 82 9.56 41.28 19.96
C LEU A 82 9.57 42.67 20.61
N GLY A 83 8.50 43.45 20.43
CA GLY A 83 8.43 44.81 20.97
C GLY A 83 9.03 45.89 20.09
N TYR A 84 9.46 45.56 18.87
CA TYR A 84 10.01 46.54 17.92
C TYR A 84 9.22 46.56 16.60
N ARG A 85 9.25 47.70 15.92
CA ARG A 85 8.74 47.80 14.54
C ARG A 85 9.64 47.01 13.61
N PRO A 86 9.05 46.19 12.66
CA PRO A 86 9.86 45.52 11.64
C PRO A 86 10.72 46.55 10.86
N TYR A 87 12.00 46.27 10.75
CA TYR A 87 12.92 47.07 9.97
C TYR A 87 13.08 46.43 8.58
N HIS A 88 13.01 47.26 7.54
CA HIS A 88 13.17 46.83 6.15
C HIS A 88 14.19 47.67 5.41
N GLN A 89 15.09 47.03 4.66
CA GLN A 89 16.08 47.67 3.82
C GLN A 89 16.39 46.84 2.60
N THR A 90 16.42 47.44 1.42
CA THR A 90 16.86 46.75 0.20
C THR A 90 18.40 46.74 0.18
N LEU A 91 19.01 45.55 0.01
CA LEU A 91 20.46 45.36 -0.03
C LEU A 91 20.85 44.78 -1.40
N THR A 92 21.94 45.32 -1.96
CA THR A 92 22.61 44.70 -3.11
C THR A 92 23.92 44.12 -2.63
N ILE A 93 24.02 42.80 -2.67
CA ILE A 93 25.13 41.99 -2.20
C ILE A 93 25.99 41.62 -3.41
N ALA A 94 27.20 42.21 -3.50
CA ALA A 94 28.18 41.95 -4.54
C ALA A 94 29.50 41.41 -3.98
N GLY A 95 29.54 41.07 -2.68
CA GLY A 95 30.69 40.60 -1.90
C GLY A 95 30.37 40.67 -0.41
N ALA A 96 31.36 40.38 0.43
CA ALA A 96 31.17 40.48 1.88
C ALA A 96 30.71 41.88 2.27
N LEU A 97 29.60 41.97 3.03
CA LEU A 97 28.92 43.22 3.33
C LEU A 97 28.79 43.40 4.86
N ASP A 98 29.29 44.51 5.39
CA ASP A 98 29.06 44.95 6.75
C ASP A 98 28.03 46.08 6.76
N LEU A 99 26.91 45.86 7.42
CA LEU A 99 25.78 46.80 7.49
C LEU A 99 25.92 47.80 8.64
N GLY A 100 26.94 47.64 9.47
CA GLY A 100 27.14 48.47 10.65
C GLY A 100 26.04 48.36 11.69
N GLU A 101 25.67 49.47 12.33
CA GLU A 101 24.63 49.52 13.33
C GLU A 101 23.23 49.79 12.68
N LEU A 102 22.31 48.84 12.84
CA LEU A 102 20.93 49.00 12.45
C LEU A 102 20.05 49.34 13.66
N LEU A 103 19.29 50.44 13.56
CA LEU A 103 18.50 50.98 14.68
C LEU A 103 17.05 50.50 14.60
N LEU A 104 16.60 49.84 15.67
CA LEU A 104 15.23 49.37 15.80
C LEU A 104 14.41 50.29 16.71
N THR A 105 13.23 50.68 16.26
CA THR A 105 12.30 51.53 17.01
C THR A 105 11.33 50.66 17.82
N GLU A 106 11.23 50.93 19.13
CA GLU A 106 10.28 50.19 20.01
C GLU A 106 8.83 50.49 19.64
N GLU A 107 7.98 49.46 19.65
CA GLU A 107 6.55 49.57 19.41
C GLU A 107 5.76 48.85 20.48
N THR A 108 5.00 49.57 21.27
CA THR A 108 4.05 49.02 22.25
C THR A 108 2.75 48.64 21.61
N LYS A 109 2.69 47.61 20.81
CA LYS A 109 1.44 47.01 20.36
C LYS A 109 1.33 45.59 20.91
N GLN A 110 0.12 45.28 21.41
CA GLN A 110 -0.26 43.92 21.78
C GLN A 110 -0.04 42.94 20.59
N LEU A 111 0.88 42.03 20.72
CA LEU A 111 1.28 41.10 19.68
C LEU A 111 0.21 40.03 19.49
N SER A 112 -0.46 40.05 18.35
CA SER A 112 -0.99 38.80 17.78
C SER A 112 0.21 37.90 17.43
N ALA A 113 0.23 36.69 17.94
CA ALA A 113 1.32 35.74 17.78
C ALA A 113 1.75 35.60 16.33
N VAL A 114 3.01 35.95 16.04
CA VAL A 114 3.63 35.67 14.73
C VAL A 114 3.98 34.20 14.68
N GLN A 115 3.23 33.46 13.91
CA GLN A 115 3.45 32.04 13.66
C GLN A 115 4.57 31.92 12.61
N VAL A 116 5.79 31.64 13.04
CA VAL A 116 6.87 31.21 12.14
C VAL A 116 6.55 29.78 11.71
N THR A 117 5.88 29.62 10.58
CA THR A 117 5.65 28.33 9.96
C THR A 117 6.92 27.90 9.23
N GLY A 118 7.87 27.31 9.94
CA GLY A 118 8.86 26.47 9.29
C GLY A 118 8.10 25.37 8.53
N ARG A 119 8.20 25.29 7.20
CA ARG A 119 7.60 24.21 6.43
C ARG A 119 8.20 22.89 6.92
N ARG A 120 7.38 22.06 7.56
CA ARG A 120 7.77 20.69 7.91
C ARG A 120 8.21 19.96 6.65
N PRO A 121 9.23 19.10 6.72
CA PRO A 121 9.55 18.24 5.59
C PRO A 121 8.32 17.37 5.28
N ILE A 122 7.98 17.24 4.01
CA ILE A 122 6.84 16.44 3.55
C ILE A 122 7.04 14.97 3.90
N MET A 123 8.28 14.52 3.86
CA MET A 123 8.69 13.16 4.19
C MET A 123 9.80 13.20 5.24
N LEU A 124 9.59 12.45 6.33
CA LEU A 124 10.56 12.22 7.40
C LEU A 124 10.94 10.74 7.42
N ARG A 125 12.24 10.43 7.35
CA ARG A 125 12.76 9.07 7.55
C ARG A 125 13.05 8.83 9.01
N LYS A 126 12.38 7.84 9.60
CA LYS A 126 12.71 7.24 10.91
C LYS A 126 13.44 5.91 10.68
N ALA A 127 14.05 5.35 11.73
CA ALA A 127 14.80 4.10 11.61
C ALA A 127 13.98 2.96 10.98
N ASP A 128 12.69 2.85 11.30
CA ASP A 128 11.79 1.77 10.91
C ASP A 128 10.73 2.15 9.86
N ARG A 129 10.58 3.45 9.53
CA ARG A 129 9.48 3.92 8.67
C ARG A 129 9.76 5.24 7.94
N LEU A 130 9.02 5.44 6.87
CA LEU A 130 8.83 6.76 6.24
C LEU A 130 7.53 7.36 6.77
N VAL A 131 7.57 8.63 7.16
CA VAL A 131 6.40 9.39 7.64
C VAL A 131 6.14 10.52 6.67
N PHE A 132 4.93 10.60 6.18
CA PHE A 132 4.48 11.62 5.24
C PHE A 132 3.40 12.49 5.90
N ASP A 133 3.52 13.80 5.77
CA ASP A 133 2.50 14.74 6.19
C ASP A 133 1.33 14.71 5.19
N ALA A 134 0.19 14.17 5.62
CA ALA A 134 -0.97 13.98 4.76
C ALA A 134 -1.55 15.30 4.22
N THR A 135 -1.37 16.39 4.96
CA THR A 135 -1.91 17.70 4.56
C THR A 135 -1.10 18.36 3.46
N GLN A 136 0.19 18.02 3.38
CA GLN A 136 1.10 18.58 2.38
C GLN A 136 1.16 17.75 1.09
N ILE A 137 0.98 16.43 1.19
CA ILE A 137 1.00 15.55 0.00
C ILE A 137 -0.21 15.80 -0.88
N ALA A 138 -1.39 15.93 -0.29
CA ALA A 138 -2.65 16.03 -1.02
C ALA A 138 -3.56 17.08 -0.39
N PRO A 139 -3.20 18.38 -0.48
CA PRO A 139 -3.87 19.46 0.26
C PRO A 139 -5.35 19.65 -0.10
N ALA A 140 -5.80 19.13 -1.23
CA ALA A 140 -7.21 19.17 -1.62
C ALA A 140 -7.79 17.80 -1.96
N ALA A 141 -7.22 16.73 -1.42
CA ALA A 141 -7.87 15.42 -1.43
C ALA A 141 -9.17 15.47 -0.62
N ALA A 142 -10.18 14.72 -1.04
CA ALA A 142 -11.42 14.63 -0.28
C ALA A 142 -11.35 13.54 0.79
N SER A 143 -10.63 12.48 0.50
CA SER A 143 -10.62 11.27 1.33
C SER A 143 -9.19 10.77 1.58
N ALA A 144 -9.06 9.91 2.59
CA ALA A 144 -7.81 9.20 2.85
C ALA A 144 -7.36 8.37 1.64
N LEU A 145 -8.27 7.79 0.88
CA LEU A 145 -7.94 7.05 -0.34
C LEU A 145 -7.27 7.94 -1.40
N ASP A 146 -7.77 9.19 -1.56
CA ASP A 146 -7.18 10.13 -2.51
C ASP A 146 -5.80 10.60 -2.07
N VAL A 147 -5.58 10.74 -0.75
CA VAL A 147 -4.25 11.01 -0.20
C VAL A 147 -3.31 9.83 -0.48
N LEU A 148 -3.77 8.59 -0.30
CA LEU A 148 -2.97 7.40 -0.56
C LEU A 148 -2.58 7.25 -2.04
N ARG A 149 -3.45 7.65 -2.97
CA ARG A 149 -3.12 7.69 -4.40
C ARG A 149 -1.95 8.61 -4.73
N GLN A 150 -1.79 9.67 -3.93
CA GLN A 150 -0.70 10.64 -4.08
C GLN A 150 0.48 10.33 -3.15
N THR A 151 0.33 9.34 -2.25
CA THR A 151 1.38 8.99 -1.29
C THR A 151 2.51 8.22 -1.98
N PRO A 152 3.76 8.67 -1.82
CA PRO A 152 4.92 8.00 -2.35
C PRO A 152 5.01 6.53 -1.96
N GLY A 153 5.23 5.65 -2.92
CA GLY A 153 5.40 4.22 -2.68
C GLY A 153 4.09 3.42 -2.48
N VAL A 154 2.94 4.08 -2.50
CA VAL A 154 1.62 3.44 -2.46
C VAL A 154 1.05 3.33 -3.87
N ASN A 155 0.56 2.15 -4.22
CA ASN A 155 -0.17 1.91 -5.45
C ASN A 155 -1.62 1.57 -5.10
N VAL A 156 -2.56 2.39 -5.56
CA VAL A 156 -3.99 2.21 -5.37
C VAL A 156 -4.62 1.83 -6.70
N THR A 157 -5.17 0.62 -6.77
CA THR A 157 -5.93 0.11 -7.92
C THR A 157 -7.42 0.07 -7.60
N ASN A 158 -8.25 -0.33 -8.56
CA ASN A 158 -9.68 -0.53 -8.34
C ASN A 158 -9.99 -1.76 -7.48
N SER A 159 -9.03 -2.67 -7.34
CA SER A 159 -9.16 -3.91 -6.58
C SER A 159 -8.47 -3.89 -5.21
N GLY A 160 -7.67 -2.86 -4.90
CA GLY A 160 -6.99 -2.80 -3.60
C GLY A 160 -5.83 -1.82 -3.55
N ILE A 161 -5.08 -1.94 -2.47
CA ILE A 161 -3.89 -1.13 -2.18
C ILE A 161 -2.68 -2.07 -2.07
N SER A 162 -1.57 -1.63 -2.60
CA SER A 162 -0.27 -2.30 -2.45
C SER A 162 0.84 -1.28 -2.23
N LEU A 163 1.93 -1.71 -1.63
CA LEU A 163 3.16 -0.94 -1.61
C LEU A 163 4.02 -1.38 -2.80
N ILE A 164 4.60 -0.42 -3.50
CA ILE A 164 5.46 -0.70 -4.65
C ILE A 164 6.59 -1.65 -4.22
N GLY A 165 6.70 -2.78 -4.93
CA GLY A 165 7.72 -3.80 -4.64
C GLY A 165 7.43 -4.72 -3.45
N LYS A 166 6.19 -4.75 -2.96
CA LYS A 166 5.72 -5.66 -1.91
C LYS A 166 4.60 -6.54 -2.42
N GLY A 167 4.52 -7.79 -1.94
CA GLY A 167 3.46 -8.73 -2.30
C GLY A 167 2.08 -8.39 -1.74
N GLY A 168 2.02 -7.46 -0.78
CA GLY A 168 0.78 -7.01 -0.16
C GLY A 168 0.99 -5.82 0.78
N VAL A 169 -0.07 -5.36 1.41
CA VAL A 169 -0.02 -4.30 2.43
C VAL A 169 -0.96 -4.60 3.59
N ILE A 170 -0.46 -4.44 4.81
CA ILE A 170 -1.29 -4.41 6.02
C ILE A 170 -1.66 -2.96 6.27
N VAL A 171 -2.95 -2.64 6.23
CA VAL A 171 -3.42 -1.27 6.50
C VAL A 171 -3.82 -1.16 7.96
N LEU A 172 -3.29 -0.13 8.60
CA LEU A 172 -3.62 0.26 9.97
C LEU A 172 -4.26 1.65 9.97
N VAL A 173 -5.12 1.89 10.94
CA VAL A 173 -5.62 3.22 11.30
C VAL A 173 -5.33 3.42 12.78
N ASN A 174 -4.55 4.43 13.13
CA ASN A 174 -4.07 4.67 14.49
C ASN A 174 -3.44 3.42 15.14
N ASP A 175 -2.54 2.74 14.40
CA ASP A 175 -1.87 1.48 14.77
C ASP A 175 -2.81 0.26 14.96
N LYS A 176 -4.13 0.38 14.71
CA LYS A 176 -5.10 -0.74 14.73
C LYS A 176 -5.25 -1.34 13.33
N ARG A 177 -5.12 -2.66 13.20
CA ARG A 177 -5.20 -3.35 11.90
C ARG A 177 -6.61 -3.29 11.31
N MET A 178 -6.71 -2.83 10.06
CA MET A 178 -7.93 -2.97 9.27
C MET A 178 -7.98 -4.39 8.70
N ARG A 179 -9.01 -5.16 9.07
CA ARG A 179 -9.19 -6.54 8.60
C ARG A 179 -10.07 -6.61 7.35
N LEU A 180 -9.96 -5.58 6.50
CA LEU A 180 -10.62 -5.48 5.20
C LEU A 180 -9.59 -5.56 4.09
N SER A 181 -9.98 -6.06 2.94
CA SER A 181 -9.16 -6.12 1.73
C SER A 181 -10.00 -5.73 0.50
N GLY A 182 -9.33 -5.57 -0.63
CA GLY A 182 -10.00 -5.30 -1.90
C GLY A 182 -10.90 -4.05 -1.85
N THR A 183 -12.05 -4.14 -2.49
CA THR A 183 -13.02 -3.04 -2.61
C THR A 183 -13.58 -2.59 -1.27
N ALA A 184 -13.69 -3.49 -0.28
CA ALA A 184 -14.13 -3.18 1.08
C ALA A 184 -13.22 -2.17 1.77
N LEU A 185 -11.92 -2.41 1.71
CA LEU A 185 -10.91 -1.50 2.24
C LEU A 185 -10.94 -0.15 1.52
N LEU A 186 -11.05 -0.16 0.19
CA LEU A 186 -11.12 1.08 -0.60
C LEU A 186 -12.34 1.92 -0.23
N SER A 187 -13.50 1.31 -0.03
CA SER A 187 -14.73 2.00 0.39
C SER A 187 -14.58 2.61 1.78
N LEU A 188 -14.01 1.87 2.73
CA LEU A 188 -13.71 2.41 4.05
C LEU A 188 -12.75 3.61 3.98
N LEU A 189 -11.69 3.53 3.19
CA LEU A 189 -10.71 4.62 3.08
C LEU A 189 -11.27 5.86 2.35
N ARG A 190 -12.28 5.68 1.50
CA ARG A 190 -13.03 6.82 0.94
C ARG A 190 -13.91 7.52 1.97
N SER A 191 -14.37 6.80 2.98
CA SER A 191 -15.21 7.40 4.03
C SER A 191 -14.44 8.26 5.04
N TYR A 192 -13.11 8.10 5.15
CA TYR A 192 -12.29 8.98 5.97
C TYR A 192 -11.98 10.28 5.23
N PRO A 193 -12.44 11.47 5.72
CA PRO A 193 -12.08 12.75 5.14
C PRO A 193 -10.57 12.99 5.23
N GLN A 194 -9.99 13.63 4.23
CA GLN A 194 -8.59 14.06 4.26
C GLN A 194 -8.29 14.97 5.45
N SER A 195 -9.24 15.82 5.83
CA SER A 195 -9.13 16.72 6.99
C SER A 195 -8.78 15.98 8.29
N ASP A 196 -9.23 14.74 8.42
CA ASP A 196 -9.01 13.92 9.62
C ASP A 196 -7.65 13.22 9.62
N LEU A 197 -6.96 13.22 8.49
CA LEU A 197 -5.66 12.58 8.36
C LEU A 197 -4.54 13.53 8.80
N GLN A 198 -3.64 13.06 9.67
CA GLN A 198 -2.46 13.77 10.12
C GLN A 198 -1.22 13.31 9.35
N GLU A 199 -0.95 12.00 9.38
CA GLU A 199 0.25 11.41 8.83
C GLU A 199 -0.07 10.08 8.14
N ILE A 200 0.71 9.75 7.11
CA ILE A 200 0.79 8.42 6.53
C ILE A 200 2.17 7.85 6.85
N GLN A 201 2.20 6.68 7.49
CA GLN A 201 3.44 6.01 7.85
C GLN A 201 3.58 4.73 7.02
N ILE A 202 4.70 4.61 6.31
CA ILE A 202 5.03 3.43 5.51
C ILE A 202 6.17 2.67 6.17
N LEU A 203 5.90 1.45 6.60
CA LEU A 203 6.88 0.53 7.13
C LEU A 203 7.12 -0.57 6.08
N THR A 204 8.17 -0.43 5.31
CA THR A 204 8.54 -1.45 4.30
C THR A 204 9.09 -2.73 4.94
N THR A 205 9.55 -2.62 6.19
CA THR A 205 10.05 -3.70 7.04
C THR A 205 9.47 -3.54 8.44
N PRO A 206 8.29 -4.15 8.73
CA PRO A 206 7.63 -3.97 10.02
C PRO A 206 8.42 -4.57 11.20
N PRO A 207 8.48 -3.90 12.37
CA PRO A 207 9.12 -4.38 13.59
C PRO A 207 8.46 -5.63 14.21
N ALA A 208 9.12 -6.23 15.23
CA ALA A 208 8.73 -7.50 15.86
C ALA A 208 7.32 -7.51 16.49
N LYS A 209 6.78 -6.37 16.92
CA LYS A 209 5.41 -6.28 17.45
C LYS A 209 4.33 -6.63 16.42
N TYR A 210 4.63 -6.43 15.13
CA TYR A 210 3.70 -6.79 14.05
C TYR A 210 3.82 -8.28 13.74
N GLU A 211 2.76 -8.86 13.18
CA GLU A 211 2.77 -10.26 12.78
C GLU A 211 3.95 -10.55 11.84
N ALA A 212 4.60 -11.71 12.04
CA ALA A 212 5.66 -12.15 11.15
C ALA A 212 5.12 -12.58 9.78
N GLU A 213 3.82 -12.79 9.68
CA GLU A 213 3.13 -13.20 8.47
C GLU A 213 3.07 -12.10 7.42
N GLY A 214 3.32 -12.51 6.18
CA GLY A 214 3.22 -11.69 4.98
C GLY A 214 4.51 -10.94 4.65
N ASP A 215 4.81 -10.92 3.36
CA ASP A 215 5.81 -10.04 2.74
C ASP A 215 5.28 -8.62 2.57
N ALA A 216 4.12 -8.36 3.15
CA ALA A 216 3.45 -7.10 3.12
C ALA A 216 4.21 -6.05 3.93
N GLY A 217 4.33 -4.86 3.38
CA GLY A 217 4.65 -3.69 4.19
C GLY A 217 3.45 -3.30 5.05
N VAL A 218 3.66 -2.36 5.97
CA VAL A 218 2.58 -1.76 6.76
C VAL A 218 2.36 -0.33 6.32
N LEU A 219 1.11 0.01 6.10
CA LEU A 219 0.63 1.36 5.83
C LEU A 219 -0.23 1.79 7.01
N ASN A 220 0.24 2.73 7.81
CA ASN A 220 -0.50 3.24 8.96
C ASN A 220 -1.00 4.66 8.70
N LEU A 221 -2.30 4.83 8.75
CA LEU A 221 -2.96 6.13 8.66
C LEU A 221 -3.13 6.67 10.09
N VAL A 222 -2.48 7.76 10.40
CA VAL A 222 -2.60 8.43 11.69
C VAL A 222 -3.63 9.53 11.55
N LEU A 223 -4.73 9.38 12.26
CA LEU A 223 -5.79 10.39 12.28
C LEU A 223 -5.47 11.46 13.33
N LYS A 224 -5.90 12.68 13.06
CA LYS A 224 -5.86 13.77 14.05
C LYS A 224 -6.74 13.39 15.24
N LYS A 225 -6.32 13.74 16.45
CA LYS A 225 -7.18 13.60 17.63
C LYS A 225 -8.36 14.55 17.46
N ALA A 226 -9.58 14.00 17.56
CA ALA A 226 -10.79 14.83 17.53
C ALA A 226 -10.75 15.83 18.70
N LYS A 227 -11.22 17.06 18.46
CA LYS A 227 -11.52 18.02 19.54
C LYS A 227 -12.61 17.39 20.42
N ASN A 228 -12.58 17.66 21.73
CA ASN A 228 -13.74 17.43 22.57
C ASN A 228 -14.94 18.16 21.95
N ASP A 229 -16.12 17.52 21.97
CA ASP A 229 -17.38 18.05 21.41
C ASP A 229 -17.37 18.19 19.88
N PHE A 230 -17.07 17.09 19.19
CA PHE A 230 -17.11 16.98 17.75
C PHE A 230 -18.21 16.03 17.27
N PHE A 231 -19.00 16.47 16.31
CA PHE A 231 -19.87 15.63 15.48
C PHE A 231 -19.70 16.03 14.03
N GLY A 232 -19.44 15.08 13.17
CA GLY A 232 -19.27 15.33 11.74
C GLY A 232 -19.07 14.07 10.94
N GLY A 233 -18.92 14.22 9.64
CA GLY A 233 -18.77 13.09 8.75
C GLY A 233 -18.78 13.49 7.30
N SER A 234 -18.96 12.49 6.43
CA SER A 234 -19.06 12.69 4.99
C SER A 234 -20.04 11.72 4.34
N VAL A 235 -20.62 12.17 3.23
CA VAL A 235 -21.43 11.33 2.33
C VAL A 235 -20.85 11.47 0.92
N THR A 236 -20.58 10.33 0.27
CA THR A 236 -19.95 10.30 -1.06
C THR A 236 -20.72 9.35 -1.98
N PRO A 237 -21.74 9.80 -2.72
CA PRO A 237 -22.24 9.08 -3.87
C PRO A 237 -21.24 9.10 -5.02
N GLY A 238 -21.16 8.01 -5.76
CA GLY A 238 -20.31 7.84 -6.93
C GLY A 238 -21.04 7.09 -8.04
N PHE A 239 -20.72 7.48 -9.26
CA PHE A 239 -21.15 6.81 -10.48
C PHE A 239 -19.92 6.52 -11.33
N GLY A 240 -19.84 5.34 -11.88
CA GLY A 240 -18.76 4.93 -12.79
C GLY A 240 -19.26 4.16 -13.99
N ILE A 241 -18.42 4.16 -15.02
CA ILE A 241 -18.60 3.33 -16.21
C ILE A 241 -17.30 2.54 -16.38
N ASN A 242 -17.42 1.23 -16.34
CA ASN A 242 -16.30 0.34 -16.56
C ASN A 242 -16.62 -0.63 -17.72
N GLY A 243 -15.59 -1.36 -18.18
CA GLY A 243 -15.73 -2.42 -19.19
C GLY A 243 -14.72 -2.28 -20.32
N ILE A 244 -14.50 -3.41 -21.00
CA ILE A 244 -13.58 -3.50 -22.14
C ILE A 244 -14.32 -3.35 -23.45
N LYS A 245 -15.37 -4.17 -23.67
CA LYS A 245 -16.15 -4.20 -24.92
C LYS A 245 -17.41 -3.36 -24.85
N ARG A 246 -18.00 -3.23 -23.66
CA ARG A 246 -19.26 -2.50 -23.43
C ARG A 246 -19.16 -1.62 -22.20
N SER A 247 -19.77 -0.44 -22.27
CA SER A 247 -19.90 0.44 -21.10
C SER A 247 -20.78 -0.21 -20.04
N ARG A 248 -20.23 -0.41 -18.84
CA ARG A 248 -20.86 -1.10 -17.71
C ARG A 248 -21.01 -0.13 -16.54
N PRO A 249 -22.23 0.21 -16.12
CA PRO A 249 -22.43 1.13 -15.00
C PRO A 249 -22.02 0.51 -13.68
N ARG A 250 -21.52 1.39 -12.80
CA ARG A 250 -21.17 1.11 -11.40
C ARG A 250 -21.68 2.24 -10.52
N TYR A 251 -22.27 1.91 -9.39
CA TYR A 251 -22.78 2.84 -8.40
C TYR A 251 -22.08 2.58 -7.07
N GLU A 252 -21.73 3.64 -6.39
CA GLU A 252 -21.07 3.57 -5.08
C GLU A 252 -21.69 4.60 -4.13
N LEU A 253 -21.80 4.24 -2.86
CA LEU A 253 -22.15 5.14 -1.77
C LEU A 253 -21.25 4.85 -0.60
N SER A 254 -20.57 5.85 -0.09
CA SER A 254 -19.81 5.75 1.17
C SER A 254 -20.24 6.88 2.11
N THR A 255 -20.38 6.53 3.39
CA THR A 255 -20.80 7.47 4.43
C THR A 255 -20.01 7.18 5.69
N SER A 256 -19.54 8.23 6.36
CA SER A 256 -18.87 8.15 7.65
C SER A 256 -19.46 9.17 8.59
N PHE A 257 -19.73 8.76 9.83
CA PHE A 257 -20.16 9.60 10.94
C PHE A 257 -19.18 9.42 12.08
N ASN A 258 -18.74 10.52 12.68
CA ASN A 258 -17.82 10.53 13.79
C ASN A 258 -18.38 11.40 14.91
N TYR A 259 -18.35 10.88 16.11
CA TYR A 259 -18.82 11.54 17.34
C TYR A 259 -17.73 11.45 18.41
N ASN A 260 -17.43 12.57 19.06
CA ASN A 260 -16.50 12.63 20.17
C ASN A 260 -16.99 13.68 21.16
N GLN A 261 -17.50 13.26 22.32
CA GLN A 261 -17.96 14.17 23.38
C GLN A 261 -17.65 13.59 24.75
N GLY A 262 -16.95 14.37 25.55
CA GLY A 262 -16.59 13.99 26.91
C GLY A 262 -15.76 12.68 26.96
N LYS A 263 -16.38 11.62 27.44
CA LYS A 263 -15.75 10.29 27.60
C LYS A 263 -16.03 9.34 26.42
N VAL A 264 -16.85 9.73 25.48
CA VAL A 264 -17.33 8.85 24.39
C VAL A 264 -16.72 9.27 23.07
N THR A 265 -16.10 8.30 22.37
CA THR A 265 -15.74 8.43 20.95
C THR A 265 -16.44 7.31 20.20
N ALA A 266 -17.21 7.66 19.16
CA ALA A 266 -17.91 6.68 18.36
C ALA A 266 -17.77 6.99 16.86
N SER A 267 -17.77 5.94 16.03
CA SER A 267 -17.84 6.07 14.58
C SER A 267 -18.80 5.05 13.98
N LEU A 268 -19.43 5.44 12.88
CA LEU A 268 -20.25 4.59 12.04
C LEU A 268 -19.88 4.83 10.58
N ASP A 269 -19.41 3.76 9.92
CA ASP A 269 -19.06 3.78 8.52
C ASP A 269 -20.00 2.87 7.73
N LEU A 270 -20.57 3.37 6.64
CA LEU A 270 -21.45 2.65 5.74
C LEU A 270 -20.90 2.72 4.32
N GLY A 271 -20.87 1.59 3.63
CA GLY A 271 -20.45 1.52 2.24
C GLY A 271 -21.36 0.59 1.44
N ALA A 272 -21.74 1.00 0.26
CA ALA A 272 -22.48 0.17 -0.67
C ALA A 272 -21.94 0.38 -2.08
N SER A 273 -21.79 -0.70 -2.83
CA SER A 273 -21.51 -0.61 -4.27
C SER A 273 -22.19 -1.73 -5.04
N THR A 274 -22.54 -1.43 -6.28
CA THR A 274 -22.97 -2.42 -7.25
C THR A 274 -22.49 -2.01 -8.63
N GLY A 275 -22.00 -2.95 -9.40
CA GLY A 275 -21.48 -2.67 -10.73
C GLY A 275 -21.61 -3.85 -11.66
N LEU A 276 -21.61 -3.55 -12.94
CA LEU A 276 -21.45 -4.51 -14.01
C LEU A 276 -20.00 -4.45 -14.50
N PHE A 277 -19.44 -5.57 -14.92
CA PHE A 277 -18.10 -5.66 -15.50
C PHE A 277 -18.07 -6.69 -16.63
N ASP A 278 -17.08 -6.58 -17.50
CA ASP A 278 -16.80 -7.57 -18.54
C ASP A 278 -15.29 -7.74 -18.76
N GLY A 279 -14.92 -8.83 -19.44
CA GLY A 279 -13.56 -9.11 -19.80
C GLY A 279 -13.44 -10.12 -20.93
N ASP A 280 -12.27 -10.19 -21.59
CA ASP A 280 -11.98 -11.08 -22.72
C ASP A 280 -10.58 -11.73 -22.66
N PRO A 281 -10.23 -12.46 -21.57
CA PRO A 281 -8.96 -13.16 -21.49
C PRO A 281 -8.78 -14.17 -22.62
N ARG A 282 -7.52 -14.35 -23.04
CA ARG A 282 -7.19 -15.26 -24.12
C ARG A 282 -5.97 -16.10 -23.74
N THR A 283 -6.08 -17.41 -23.92
CA THR A 283 -5.00 -18.37 -23.66
C THR A 283 -4.56 -19.03 -24.95
N TYR A 284 -3.26 -19.10 -25.15
CA TYR A 284 -2.62 -19.83 -26.23
C TYR A 284 -1.72 -20.90 -25.65
N ARG A 285 -1.76 -22.13 -26.23
CA ARG A 285 -0.84 -23.22 -25.90
C ARG A 285 -0.33 -23.85 -27.16
N THR A 286 0.97 -24.06 -27.28
CA THR A 286 1.62 -24.75 -28.37
C THR A 286 2.35 -25.96 -27.82
N TYR A 287 2.19 -27.08 -28.46
CA TYR A 287 2.88 -28.33 -28.14
C TYR A 287 3.74 -28.72 -29.35
N PRO A 288 5.03 -28.34 -29.37
CA PRO A 288 5.90 -28.50 -30.54
C PRO A 288 6.11 -29.95 -30.99
N GLN A 289 6.24 -30.88 -30.02
CA GLN A 289 6.45 -32.30 -30.29
C GLN A 289 5.20 -32.98 -30.90
N GLN A 290 4.01 -32.59 -30.40
CA GLN A 290 2.73 -33.13 -30.92
C GLN A 290 2.25 -32.37 -32.16
N LYS A 291 2.90 -31.28 -32.53
CA LYS A 291 2.47 -30.37 -33.61
C LYS A 291 1.04 -29.91 -33.44
N THR A 292 0.64 -29.56 -32.21
CA THR A 292 -0.70 -29.08 -31.90
C THR A 292 -0.67 -27.67 -31.31
N TYR A 293 -1.71 -26.91 -31.58
CA TYR A 293 -1.93 -25.57 -31.12
C TYR A 293 -3.34 -25.41 -30.58
N TYR A 294 -3.46 -24.84 -29.38
CA TYR A 294 -4.73 -24.62 -28.70
C TYR A 294 -4.91 -23.10 -28.47
N VAL A 295 -6.14 -22.62 -28.74
CA VAL A 295 -6.58 -21.25 -28.42
C VAL A 295 -7.85 -21.33 -27.61
N SER A 296 -7.93 -20.57 -26.54
CA SER A 296 -9.17 -20.35 -25.79
C SER A 296 -9.44 -18.85 -25.69
N ASP A 297 -10.50 -18.43 -26.36
CA ASP A 297 -11.08 -17.11 -26.26
C ASP A 297 -12.20 -17.17 -25.23
N THR A 298 -12.11 -16.36 -24.21
CA THR A 298 -13.13 -16.27 -23.16
C THR A 298 -13.72 -14.87 -23.16
N TYR A 299 -15.02 -14.75 -23.21
CA TYR A 299 -15.71 -13.51 -22.90
C TYR A 299 -16.56 -13.70 -21.66
N TYR A 300 -16.42 -12.82 -20.69
CA TYR A 300 -17.24 -12.89 -19.51
C TYR A 300 -17.92 -11.56 -19.19
N THR A 301 -19.08 -11.66 -18.57
CA THR A 301 -19.81 -10.54 -17.98
C THR A 301 -20.12 -10.87 -16.54
N GLY A 302 -20.15 -9.85 -15.70
CA GLY A 302 -20.45 -10.08 -14.29
C GLY A 302 -21.13 -8.89 -13.63
N ARG A 303 -21.62 -9.16 -12.42
CA ARG A 303 -22.16 -8.16 -11.51
C ARG A 303 -21.57 -8.39 -10.13
N ASP A 304 -21.10 -7.33 -9.52
CA ASP A 304 -20.74 -7.30 -8.10
C ASP A 304 -21.76 -6.49 -7.29
N LYS A 305 -22.03 -6.95 -6.08
CA LYS A 305 -22.79 -6.23 -5.07
C LYS A 305 -22.03 -6.32 -3.77
N TYR A 306 -21.89 -5.23 -3.12
CA TYR A 306 -21.14 -5.09 -1.90
C TYR A 306 -21.87 -4.15 -0.94
N PHE A 307 -21.93 -4.54 0.32
CA PHE A 307 -22.41 -3.68 1.41
C PHE A 307 -21.42 -3.81 2.58
N ASN A 308 -21.19 -2.74 3.30
CA ASN A 308 -20.37 -2.73 4.52
C ASN A 308 -21.04 -1.85 5.56
N VAL A 309 -21.07 -2.33 6.80
CA VAL A 309 -21.35 -1.52 7.97
C VAL A 309 -20.27 -1.80 9.01
N ARG A 310 -19.72 -0.73 9.60
CA ARG A 310 -18.76 -0.80 10.69
C ARG A 310 -19.14 0.23 11.75
N GLY A 311 -19.25 -0.23 13.00
CA GLY A 311 -19.41 0.61 14.18
C GLY A 311 -18.19 0.47 15.09
N ALA A 312 -17.80 1.56 15.75
CA ALA A 312 -16.80 1.55 16.81
C ALA A 312 -17.24 2.49 17.93
N LEU A 313 -16.96 2.10 19.16
CA LEU A 313 -17.26 2.84 20.38
C LEU A 313 -16.10 2.69 21.35
N ASP A 314 -15.49 3.81 21.74
CA ASP A 314 -14.49 3.88 22.80
C ASP A 314 -15.05 4.70 23.96
N TYR A 315 -14.87 4.22 25.19
CA TYR A 315 -15.29 4.89 26.41
C TYR A 315 -14.09 5.08 27.36
N ALA A 316 -13.77 6.33 27.64
CA ALA A 316 -12.73 6.70 28.59
C ALA A 316 -13.27 6.67 30.03
N PHE A 317 -13.13 5.55 30.75
CA PHE A 317 -13.55 5.43 32.13
C PHE A 317 -12.82 6.42 33.03
N THR A 318 -11.50 6.53 32.81
CA THR A 318 -10.63 7.55 33.41
C THR A 318 -9.73 8.16 32.34
N PRO A 319 -9.00 9.25 32.62
CA PRO A 319 -8.00 9.77 31.68
C PRO A 319 -6.93 8.75 31.26
N GLU A 320 -6.74 7.70 32.06
CA GLU A 320 -5.75 6.65 31.82
C GLU A 320 -6.32 5.36 31.23
N LEU A 321 -7.63 5.09 31.40
CA LEU A 321 -8.25 3.83 31.02
C LEU A 321 -9.35 4.02 29.99
N THR A 322 -9.13 3.48 28.79
CA THR A 322 -10.12 3.40 27.71
C THR A 322 -10.48 1.95 27.44
N LEU A 323 -11.77 1.65 27.37
CA LEU A 323 -12.29 0.41 26.83
C LEU A 323 -13.01 0.71 25.51
N GLY A 324 -12.84 -0.16 24.54
CA GLY A 324 -13.47 0.02 23.25
C GLY A 324 -14.01 -1.29 22.68
N PHE A 325 -14.99 -1.12 21.82
CA PHE A 325 -15.61 -2.19 21.05
C PHE A 325 -15.79 -1.72 19.60
N SER A 326 -15.52 -2.60 18.65
CA SER A 326 -15.87 -2.36 17.26
C SER A 326 -16.36 -3.62 16.59
N ALA A 327 -17.30 -3.48 15.65
CA ALA A 327 -17.80 -4.57 14.85
C ALA A 327 -17.98 -4.14 13.40
N SER A 328 -17.81 -5.09 12.47
CA SER A 328 -18.11 -4.89 11.06
C SER A 328 -18.84 -6.09 10.48
N TYR A 329 -19.72 -5.82 9.51
CA TYR A 329 -20.42 -6.82 8.72
C TYR A 329 -20.37 -6.44 7.26
N THR A 330 -19.93 -7.38 6.41
CA THR A 330 -19.71 -7.13 4.98
C THR A 330 -20.27 -8.31 4.17
N PRO A 331 -21.54 -8.27 3.76
CA PRO A 331 -22.07 -9.18 2.77
C PRO A 331 -21.62 -8.74 1.36
N GLN A 332 -21.34 -9.71 0.51
CA GLN A 332 -21.02 -9.52 -0.89
C GLN A 332 -21.66 -10.59 -1.75
N GLN A 333 -21.96 -10.25 -2.98
CA GLN A 333 -22.44 -11.17 -4.01
C GLN A 333 -21.75 -10.84 -5.32
N ASP A 334 -21.14 -11.85 -5.91
CA ASP A 334 -20.53 -11.77 -7.23
C ASP A 334 -21.18 -12.80 -8.14
N SER A 335 -21.47 -12.40 -9.38
CA SER A 335 -21.96 -13.34 -10.40
C SER A 335 -21.19 -13.12 -11.69
N THR A 336 -20.79 -14.21 -12.36
CA THR A 336 -20.13 -14.16 -13.66
C THR A 336 -20.75 -15.18 -14.61
N HIS A 337 -20.92 -14.76 -15.86
CA HIS A 337 -21.26 -15.59 -16.99
C HIS A 337 -20.09 -15.55 -17.96
N ARG A 338 -19.53 -16.72 -18.30
CA ARG A 338 -18.36 -16.86 -19.17
C ARG A 338 -18.73 -17.71 -20.37
N GLU A 339 -18.53 -17.16 -21.55
CA GLU A 339 -18.60 -17.87 -22.83
C GLU A 339 -17.15 -18.19 -23.24
N ASN A 340 -16.83 -19.46 -23.34
CA ASN A 340 -15.53 -19.96 -23.78
C ASN A 340 -15.64 -20.48 -25.20
N ASP A 341 -14.80 -20.04 -26.11
CA ASP A 341 -14.61 -20.61 -27.43
C ASP A 341 -13.18 -21.18 -27.50
N SER A 342 -13.08 -22.48 -27.23
CA SER A 342 -11.81 -23.19 -27.23
C SER A 342 -11.64 -23.97 -28.52
N ARG A 343 -10.48 -23.89 -29.16
CA ARG A 343 -10.19 -24.49 -30.47
C ARG A 343 -8.88 -25.24 -30.47
N ASP A 344 -8.87 -26.46 -30.93
CA ASP A 344 -7.69 -27.29 -31.16
C ASP A 344 -7.33 -27.32 -32.64
N TYR A 345 -6.05 -27.13 -32.93
CA TYR A 345 -5.47 -27.15 -34.28
C TYR A 345 -4.31 -28.14 -34.37
N SER A 346 -4.12 -28.77 -35.52
CA SER A 346 -2.82 -29.36 -35.90
C SER A 346 -1.96 -28.33 -36.63
N ILE A 347 -0.65 -28.44 -36.47
CA ILE A 347 0.36 -27.61 -37.15
C ILE A 347 0.89 -28.44 -38.32
N ALA A 348 0.64 -28.02 -39.54
CA ALA A 348 1.14 -28.67 -40.75
C ALA A 348 2.64 -28.43 -40.97
N PRO A 349 3.36 -29.19 -41.80
CA PRO A 349 4.79 -29.00 -42.06
C PRO A 349 5.16 -27.59 -42.60
N ASP A 350 4.24 -26.94 -43.32
CA ASP A 350 4.35 -25.58 -43.85
C ASP A 350 4.10 -24.50 -42.81
N GLY A 351 3.81 -24.88 -41.55
CA GLY A 351 3.48 -23.99 -40.44
C GLY A 351 2.02 -23.52 -40.43
N SER A 352 1.16 -23.97 -41.35
CA SER A 352 -0.26 -23.62 -41.34
C SER A 352 -1.03 -24.35 -40.23
N TYR A 353 -2.13 -23.75 -39.75
CA TYR A 353 -3.01 -24.29 -38.73
C TYR A 353 -4.26 -24.91 -39.35
N LYS A 354 -4.50 -26.18 -39.05
CA LYS A 354 -5.73 -26.87 -39.48
C LYS A 354 -6.61 -27.12 -38.25
N LEU A 355 -7.83 -26.59 -38.24
CA LEU A 355 -8.78 -26.81 -37.15
C LEU A 355 -9.08 -28.29 -37.03
N LEU A 356 -8.97 -28.86 -35.84
CA LEU A 356 -9.33 -30.23 -35.50
C LEU A 356 -10.75 -30.30 -34.88
N ARG A 357 -11.03 -29.39 -33.97
CA ARG A 357 -12.32 -29.28 -33.30
C ARG A 357 -12.47 -27.94 -32.61
N SER A 358 -13.69 -27.54 -32.33
CA SER A 358 -14.05 -26.45 -31.44
C SER A 358 -14.83 -26.97 -30.23
N LEU A 359 -14.73 -26.28 -29.11
CA LEU A 359 -15.29 -26.64 -27.80
C LEU A 359 -15.92 -25.39 -27.16
N PRO A 360 -17.06 -24.95 -27.74
CA PRO A 360 -17.80 -23.87 -27.11
C PRO A 360 -18.28 -24.33 -25.73
N GLY A 361 -18.19 -23.44 -24.74
CA GLY A 361 -18.59 -23.71 -23.38
C GLY A 361 -19.22 -22.52 -22.71
N LEU A 362 -20.11 -22.79 -21.76
CA LEU A 362 -20.77 -21.79 -20.92
C LEU A 362 -20.48 -22.10 -19.46
N ALA A 363 -19.94 -21.12 -18.72
CA ALA A 363 -19.80 -21.21 -17.29
C ALA A 363 -20.65 -20.14 -16.61
N VAL A 364 -21.30 -20.50 -15.52
CA VAL A 364 -21.98 -19.58 -14.62
C VAL A 364 -21.39 -19.78 -13.22
N ASN A 365 -21.03 -18.68 -12.58
CA ASN A 365 -20.55 -18.70 -11.21
C ASN A 365 -21.29 -17.63 -10.40
N ILE A 366 -21.87 -18.02 -9.26
CA ILE A 366 -22.53 -17.12 -8.31
C ILE A 366 -21.91 -17.35 -6.93
N ASN A 367 -21.28 -16.34 -6.41
CA ASN A 367 -20.63 -16.38 -5.10
C ASN A 367 -21.35 -15.45 -4.12
N TYR A 368 -21.68 -15.97 -2.94
CA TYR A 368 -22.24 -15.25 -1.80
C TYR A 368 -21.24 -15.29 -0.66
N GLY A 369 -20.61 -14.15 -0.38
CA GLY A 369 -19.66 -14.00 0.71
C GLY A 369 -20.26 -13.21 1.88
N ARG A 370 -19.87 -13.54 3.12
CA ARG A 370 -20.16 -12.76 4.33
C ARG A 370 -18.92 -12.72 5.19
N TYR A 371 -18.49 -11.51 5.50
CA TYR A 371 -17.40 -11.27 6.42
C TYR A 371 -17.93 -10.56 7.67
N ILE A 372 -17.55 -11.06 8.85
CA ILE A 372 -17.90 -10.50 10.16
C ILE A 372 -16.60 -10.29 10.94
N SER A 373 -16.42 -9.15 11.57
CA SER A 373 -15.39 -8.99 12.59
C SER A 373 -15.92 -8.26 13.81
N ALA A 374 -15.40 -8.64 14.96
CA ALA A 374 -15.64 -7.95 16.23
C ALA A 374 -14.32 -7.84 16.97
N ASN A 375 -14.09 -6.71 17.62
CA ASN A 375 -12.90 -6.45 18.45
C ASN A 375 -13.35 -5.82 19.76
N ALA A 376 -12.85 -6.33 20.86
CA ALA A 376 -12.90 -5.68 22.17
C ALA A 376 -11.47 -5.36 22.57
N HIS A 377 -11.24 -4.15 23.07
CA HIS A 377 -9.90 -3.72 23.45
C HIS A 377 -9.89 -2.84 24.69
N MET A 378 -8.74 -2.85 25.36
CA MET A 378 -8.45 -1.98 26.49
C MET A 378 -7.10 -1.30 26.25
N GLU A 379 -7.02 -0.02 26.56
CA GLU A 379 -5.77 0.71 26.65
C GLU A 379 -5.68 1.40 28.01
N LYS A 380 -4.60 1.12 28.76
CA LYS A 380 -4.26 1.80 30.01
C LYS A 380 -2.92 2.52 29.83
N THR A 381 -2.94 3.83 29.99
CA THR A 381 -1.75 4.68 30.12
C THR A 381 -1.50 4.98 31.61
N PHE A 382 -0.32 5.50 31.94
CA PHE A 382 0.04 5.79 33.34
C PHE A 382 0.57 7.23 33.41
N THR A 383 -0.21 8.13 33.97
CA THR A 383 0.12 9.59 34.04
C THR A 383 1.42 9.88 34.76
N GLY A 384 1.76 9.08 35.78
CA GLY A 384 3.01 9.23 36.53
C GLY A 384 4.27 8.78 35.77
N VAL A 385 4.12 8.01 34.69
CA VAL A 385 5.25 7.47 33.91
C VAL A 385 4.91 7.59 32.41
N PRO A 386 5.30 8.73 31.78
CA PRO A 386 5.03 8.94 30.36
C PRO A 386 5.53 7.78 29.48
N LYS A 387 4.73 7.39 28.48
CA LYS A 387 4.97 6.27 27.56
C LYS A 387 4.73 4.87 28.12
N ARG A 388 4.55 4.68 29.44
CA ARG A 388 4.11 3.39 29.98
C ARG A 388 2.69 3.11 29.52
N ARG A 389 2.48 1.93 28.92
CA ARG A 389 1.16 1.55 28.37
C ARG A 389 0.97 0.04 28.49
N LEU A 390 -0.22 -0.35 28.90
CA LEU A 390 -0.73 -1.71 28.83
C LEU A 390 -1.93 -1.72 27.88
N SER A 391 -1.95 -2.63 26.92
CA SER A 391 -3.12 -2.85 26.07
C SER A 391 -3.40 -4.32 25.87
N TRP A 392 -4.67 -4.68 25.75
CA TRP A 392 -5.09 -5.98 25.24
C TRP A 392 -6.17 -5.81 24.19
N ASP A 393 -6.19 -6.76 23.27
CA ASP A 393 -7.16 -6.87 22.20
C ASP A 393 -7.66 -8.32 22.12
N VAL A 394 -8.96 -8.48 21.92
CA VAL A 394 -9.59 -9.75 21.57
C VAL A 394 -10.40 -9.54 20.30
N ASP A 395 -10.09 -10.33 19.29
CA ASP A 395 -10.75 -10.25 17.99
C ASP A 395 -11.46 -11.56 17.67
N TYR A 396 -12.61 -11.44 17.04
CA TYR A 396 -13.26 -12.51 16.27
C TYR A 396 -13.32 -12.11 14.81
N VAL A 397 -12.97 -13.04 13.93
CA VAL A 397 -13.08 -12.88 12.47
C VAL A 397 -13.77 -14.11 11.91
N GLY A 398 -14.94 -13.92 11.29
CA GLY A 398 -15.71 -14.95 10.62
C GLY A 398 -15.82 -14.66 9.12
N TYR A 399 -15.60 -15.68 8.30
CA TYR A 399 -15.87 -15.65 6.87
C TYR A 399 -16.71 -16.84 6.47
N ARG A 400 -17.75 -16.60 5.68
CA ARG A 400 -18.60 -17.61 5.09
C ARG A 400 -18.74 -17.30 3.61
N SER A 401 -18.50 -18.28 2.78
CA SER A 401 -18.70 -18.17 1.33
C SER A 401 -19.43 -19.38 0.82
N ARG A 402 -20.38 -19.15 -0.06
CA ARG A 402 -21.09 -20.18 -0.82
C ARG A 402 -21.01 -19.84 -2.30
N GLU A 403 -20.40 -20.73 -3.06
CA GLU A 403 -20.17 -20.57 -4.48
C GLU A 403 -20.93 -21.65 -5.24
N ASP A 404 -21.86 -21.25 -6.10
CA ASP A 404 -22.59 -22.09 -7.01
C ASP A 404 -21.99 -21.95 -8.42
N ARG A 405 -21.47 -23.06 -8.96
CA ARG A 405 -20.80 -23.08 -10.26
C ARG A 405 -21.37 -24.12 -11.16
N SER A 406 -21.63 -23.73 -12.40
CA SER A 406 -21.97 -24.64 -13.47
C SER A 406 -21.09 -24.41 -14.69
N PHE A 407 -20.83 -25.48 -15.41
CA PHE A 407 -20.12 -25.43 -16.68
C PHE A 407 -20.69 -26.49 -17.62
N THR A 408 -20.87 -26.12 -18.89
CA THR A 408 -21.27 -27.03 -19.96
C THR A 408 -20.44 -26.76 -21.20
N SER A 409 -20.03 -27.80 -21.90
CA SER A 409 -19.32 -27.70 -23.17
C SER A 409 -19.56 -28.96 -24.00
N SER A 410 -19.67 -28.81 -25.33
CA SER A 410 -19.83 -29.91 -26.29
C SER A 410 -18.87 -29.68 -27.46
N GLY A 411 -18.16 -30.72 -27.87
CA GLY A 411 -17.24 -30.66 -28.99
C GLY A 411 -17.93 -30.62 -30.35
N LEU A 412 -17.38 -29.79 -31.22
CA LEU A 412 -17.86 -29.69 -32.62
C LEU A 412 -16.72 -30.02 -33.59
N THR A 413 -17.02 -30.73 -34.65
CA THR A 413 -16.10 -30.92 -35.79
C THR A 413 -15.82 -29.58 -36.48
N PRO A 414 -14.82 -29.49 -37.40
CA PRO A 414 -14.59 -28.28 -38.19
C PRO A 414 -15.80 -27.84 -39.03
N GLN A 415 -16.70 -28.77 -39.34
CA GLN A 415 -17.94 -28.52 -40.11
C GLN A 415 -19.12 -28.15 -39.19
N GLY A 416 -18.93 -28.09 -37.87
CA GLY A 416 -19.95 -27.72 -36.88
C GLY A 416 -20.83 -28.87 -36.42
N ALA A 417 -20.54 -30.13 -36.80
CA ALA A 417 -21.28 -31.30 -36.33
C ALA A 417 -20.85 -31.69 -34.93
N PRO A 418 -21.76 -32.11 -34.02
CA PRO A 418 -21.44 -32.59 -32.68
C PRO A 418 -20.51 -33.80 -32.70
N ILE A 419 -19.53 -33.84 -31.81
CA ILE A 419 -18.62 -34.97 -31.58
C ILE A 419 -19.21 -35.83 -30.45
N ALA A 420 -19.58 -37.06 -30.74
CA ALA A 420 -20.14 -37.95 -29.76
C ALA A 420 -19.20 -38.20 -28.59
N GLY A 421 -19.72 -38.19 -27.35
CA GLY A 421 -18.93 -38.39 -26.13
C GLY A 421 -17.98 -37.23 -25.74
N SER A 422 -18.11 -36.08 -26.39
CA SER A 422 -17.30 -34.88 -26.04
C SER A 422 -17.97 -33.95 -25.03
N ASP A 423 -19.20 -34.27 -24.63
CA ASP A 423 -19.94 -33.46 -23.66
C ASP A 423 -19.24 -33.46 -22.31
N PHE A 424 -19.07 -32.29 -21.75
CA PHE A 424 -18.53 -32.08 -20.41
C PHE A 424 -19.45 -31.14 -19.65
N ARG A 425 -19.90 -31.58 -18.48
CA ARG A 425 -20.76 -30.80 -17.60
C ARG A 425 -20.31 -30.97 -16.18
N PHE A 426 -20.42 -29.92 -15.39
CA PHE A 426 -20.47 -30.02 -13.95
C PHE A 426 -21.37 -28.95 -13.34
N ASN A 427 -21.98 -29.28 -12.21
CA ASN A 427 -22.56 -28.36 -11.26
C ASN A 427 -21.90 -28.66 -9.94
N ALA A 428 -21.36 -27.61 -9.31
CA ALA A 428 -20.62 -27.71 -8.07
C ALA A 428 -21.10 -26.65 -7.10
N LEU A 429 -21.39 -27.07 -5.87
CA LEU A 429 -21.67 -26.19 -4.75
C LEU A 429 -20.48 -26.25 -3.81
N THR A 430 -19.82 -25.11 -3.59
CA THR A 430 -18.67 -25.01 -2.69
C THR A 430 -19.02 -24.11 -1.52
N ASP A 431 -18.86 -24.61 -0.29
CA ASP A 431 -19.03 -23.85 0.93
C ASP A 431 -17.68 -23.71 1.64
N GLN A 432 -17.34 -22.49 2.06
CA GLN A 432 -16.15 -22.19 2.85
C GLN A 432 -16.55 -21.49 4.14
N HIS A 433 -16.05 -21.98 5.26
CA HIS A 433 -16.24 -21.43 6.58
C HIS A 433 -14.89 -21.19 7.25
N ILE A 434 -14.65 -19.99 7.72
CA ILE A 434 -13.44 -19.64 8.48
C ILE A 434 -13.88 -18.93 9.75
N ASP A 435 -13.41 -19.41 10.91
CA ASP A 435 -13.56 -18.75 12.20
C ASP A 435 -12.19 -18.57 12.84
N SER A 436 -11.85 -17.35 13.20
CA SER A 436 -10.58 -17.02 13.83
C SER A 436 -10.81 -16.20 15.11
N TYR A 437 -10.25 -16.67 16.22
CA TYR A 437 -10.22 -15.99 17.51
C TYR A 437 -8.77 -15.58 17.79
N ILE A 438 -8.56 -14.32 18.13
CA ILE A 438 -7.22 -13.78 18.34
C ILE A 438 -7.24 -13.02 19.66
N ALA A 439 -6.26 -13.28 20.53
CA ALA A 439 -6.04 -12.50 21.73
C ALA A 439 -4.60 -12.00 21.76
N SER A 440 -4.40 -10.75 22.15
CA SER A 440 -3.07 -10.17 22.32
C SER A 440 -2.97 -9.29 23.56
N LEU A 441 -1.79 -9.28 24.14
CA LEU A 441 -1.43 -8.45 25.29
C LEU A 441 -0.11 -7.77 24.98
N ASP A 442 -0.07 -6.46 25.09
CA ASP A 442 1.10 -5.61 24.84
C ASP A 442 1.41 -4.74 26.06
N TYR A 443 2.66 -4.68 26.46
CA TYR A 443 3.15 -3.79 27.50
C TYR A 443 4.36 -3.02 27.02
N VAL A 444 4.39 -1.73 27.30
CA VAL A 444 5.50 -0.82 26.99
C VAL A 444 6.01 -0.19 28.27
N GLU A 445 7.28 -0.39 28.57
CA GLU A 445 8.00 0.20 29.68
C GLU A 445 9.03 1.22 29.17
N PRO A 446 9.01 2.47 29.66
CA PRO A 446 10.10 3.40 29.38
C PRO A 446 11.38 2.99 30.15
N LEU A 447 12.50 2.97 29.45
CA LEU A 447 13.83 2.67 30.01
C LEU A 447 14.77 3.83 29.70
N GLY A 448 14.88 4.78 30.61
CA GLY A 448 15.66 6.01 30.42
C GLY A 448 15.16 6.79 29.19
N LYS A 449 16.01 7.03 28.20
CA LYS A 449 15.63 7.69 26.93
C LYS A 449 14.91 6.74 25.98
N GLY A 450 14.96 5.43 26.20
CA GLY A 450 14.38 4.40 25.34
C GLY A 450 13.05 3.86 25.83
N THR A 451 12.56 2.81 25.14
CA THR A 451 11.38 2.03 25.51
C THR A 451 11.62 0.55 25.23
N LEU A 452 11.18 -0.30 26.15
CA LEU A 452 11.08 -1.73 25.95
C LEU A 452 9.60 -2.12 25.85
N GLY A 453 9.22 -2.68 24.70
CA GLY A 453 7.90 -3.28 24.51
C GLY A 453 8.02 -4.80 24.55
N PHE A 454 7.07 -5.48 25.17
CA PHE A 454 6.93 -6.92 25.06
C PHE A 454 5.46 -7.31 25.01
N GLY A 455 5.19 -8.45 24.42
CA GLY A 455 3.81 -8.89 24.30
C GLY A 455 3.70 -10.37 23.96
N ALA A 456 2.48 -10.83 24.09
CA ALA A 456 2.05 -12.18 23.76
C ALA A 456 0.82 -12.13 22.85
N LYS A 457 0.72 -13.10 21.93
CA LYS A 457 -0.43 -13.24 21.04
C LYS A 457 -0.77 -14.72 20.87
N GLY A 458 -2.06 -15.04 20.93
CA GLY A 458 -2.62 -16.34 20.56
C GLY A 458 -3.64 -16.13 19.43
N ALA A 459 -3.61 -16.99 18.41
CA ALA A 459 -4.59 -17.04 17.34
C ALA A 459 -5.04 -18.48 17.13
N TRP A 460 -6.33 -18.71 17.04
CA TRP A 460 -6.97 -20.00 16.80
C TRP A 460 -7.88 -19.88 15.60
N THR A 461 -7.52 -20.51 14.52
CA THR A 461 -8.26 -20.44 13.26
C THR A 461 -8.73 -21.82 12.85
N ARG A 462 -10.02 -21.96 12.58
CA ARG A 462 -10.63 -23.12 11.98
C ARG A 462 -11.14 -22.78 10.58
N THR A 463 -10.76 -23.58 9.61
CA THR A 463 -11.25 -23.49 8.24
C THR A 463 -11.91 -24.82 7.85
N SER A 464 -13.10 -24.75 7.26
CA SER A 464 -13.79 -25.89 6.69
C SER A 464 -14.23 -25.54 5.27
N ASN A 465 -13.82 -26.35 4.31
CA ASN A 465 -14.22 -26.25 2.92
C ASN A 465 -14.94 -27.54 2.52
N SER A 466 -16.07 -27.43 1.81
CA SER A 466 -16.72 -28.57 1.16
C SER A 466 -17.03 -28.23 -0.29
N SER A 467 -17.06 -29.26 -1.13
CA SER A 467 -17.42 -29.16 -2.54
C SER A 467 -18.31 -30.35 -2.91
N ASP A 468 -19.52 -30.06 -3.31
CA ASP A 468 -20.54 -31.02 -3.70
C ASP A 468 -20.74 -30.94 -5.21
N TYR A 469 -20.50 -32.06 -5.92
CA TYR A 469 -20.79 -32.23 -7.32
C TYR A 469 -22.04 -33.07 -7.48
N ASP A 470 -22.96 -32.64 -8.34
CA ASP A 470 -24.22 -33.34 -8.56
C ASP A 470 -24.08 -34.56 -9.49
N ALA A 471 -25.10 -35.40 -9.53
CA ALA A 471 -25.15 -36.61 -10.38
C ALA A 471 -25.14 -36.29 -11.89
N ALA A 472 -25.49 -35.06 -12.29
CA ALA A 472 -25.44 -34.65 -13.70
C ALA A 472 -24.03 -34.26 -14.13
N SER A 473 -23.05 -34.16 -13.20
CA SER A 473 -21.68 -33.87 -13.51
C SER A 473 -21.00 -35.04 -14.22
N THR A 474 -20.17 -34.72 -15.23
CA THR A 474 -19.39 -35.75 -15.98
C THR A 474 -18.47 -36.55 -15.05
N MET A 475 -18.05 -36.00 -13.91
CA MET A 475 -17.27 -36.65 -12.88
C MET A 475 -18.11 -37.54 -11.95
N GLY A 476 -19.44 -37.53 -12.07
CA GLY A 476 -20.38 -38.18 -11.16
C GLY A 476 -20.58 -37.41 -9.85
N GLU A 477 -21.58 -37.88 -9.10
CA GLU A 477 -21.86 -37.32 -7.77
C GLU A 477 -20.74 -37.64 -6.79
N HIS A 478 -20.17 -36.60 -6.14
CA HIS A 478 -19.22 -36.79 -5.05
C HIS A 478 -19.23 -35.57 -4.12
N HIS A 479 -18.85 -35.83 -2.88
CA HIS A 479 -18.77 -34.87 -1.82
C HIS A 479 -17.34 -34.88 -1.26
N ASP A 480 -16.71 -33.72 -1.26
CA ASP A 480 -15.39 -33.51 -0.69
C ASP A 480 -15.47 -32.53 0.48
N LYS A 481 -14.79 -32.85 1.60
CA LYS A 481 -14.75 -32.00 2.77
C LYS A 481 -13.37 -32.00 3.40
N ILE A 482 -12.80 -30.81 3.58
CA ILE A 482 -11.54 -30.63 4.30
C ILE A 482 -11.72 -29.66 5.45
N ARG A 483 -11.05 -29.94 6.56
CA ARG A 483 -10.99 -29.07 7.73
C ARG A 483 -9.54 -28.88 8.16
N PHE A 484 -9.19 -27.64 8.43
CA PHE A 484 -7.91 -27.26 9.03
C PHE A 484 -8.14 -26.48 10.32
N ASP A 485 -7.41 -26.86 11.37
CA ASP A 485 -7.28 -26.12 12.60
C ASP A 485 -5.83 -25.62 12.72
N GLU A 486 -5.64 -24.31 12.80
CA GLU A 486 -4.34 -23.68 12.98
C GLU A 486 -4.31 -22.91 14.30
N GLN A 487 -3.27 -23.12 15.09
CA GLN A 487 -3.02 -22.41 16.33
C GLN A 487 -1.63 -21.75 16.24
N VAL A 488 -1.58 -20.44 16.47
CA VAL A 488 -0.34 -19.67 16.46
C VAL A 488 -0.16 -18.98 17.79
N TYR A 489 0.92 -19.29 18.49
CA TYR A 489 1.29 -18.65 19.75
C TYR A 489 2.59 -17.87 19.53
N ALA A 490 2.58 -16.59 19.89
CA ALA A 490 3.73 -15.72 19.69
C ALA A 490 4.10 -14.97 20.96
N LEU A 491 5.40 -14.88 21.22
CA LEU A 491 6.00 -13.99 22.19
C LEU A 491 6.97 -13.06 21.48
N TYR A 492 7.00 -11.79 21.88
CA TYR A 492 7.89 -10.82 21.27
C TYR A 492 8.38 -9.76 22.26
N ALA A 493 9.59 -9.26 21.98
CA ALA A 493 10.17 -8.10 22.64
C ALA A 493 10.71 -7.13 21.58
N ASP A 494 10.58 -5.84 21.83
CA ASP A 494 10.97 -4.76 20.94
C ASP A 494 11.62 -3.63 21.77
N PHE A 495 12.89 -3.37 21.54
CA PHE A 495 13.64 -2.34 22.23
C PHE A 495 13.96 -1.19 21.28
N LYS A 496 13.57 0.02 21.65
CA LYS A 496 13.84 1.25 20.93
C LYS A 496 14.63 2.20 21.82
N HIS A 497 15.76 2.69 21.32
CA HIS A 497 16.64 3.57 22.07
C HIS A 497 17.31 4.63 21.17
N PRO A 498 17.28 5.94 21.52
CA PRO A 498 18.16 6.92 20.92
C PRO A 498 19.57 6.74 21.52
N LEU A 499 20.51 6.26 20.69
CA LEU A 499 21.90 6.04 21.12
C LEU A 499 22.62 7.38 21.32
N SER A 500 22.27 8.39 20.50
CA SER A 500 22.74 9.77 20.59
C SER A 500 21.67 10.70 20.00
N GLU A 501 21.98 11.98 19.82
CA GLU A 501 21.11 12.94 19.11
C GLU A 501 20.96 12.58 17.62
N THR A 502 21.97 11.93 17.04
CA THR A 502 22.01 11.57 15.62
C THR A 502 21.71 10.09 15.37
N TRP A 503 21.95 9.20 16.34
CA TRP A 503 21.79 7.76 16.18
C TRP A 503 20.58 7.22 16.93
N SER A 504 19.79 6.37 16.28
CA SER A 504 18.67 5.66 16.87
C SER A 504 18.72 4.17 16.54
N LEU A 505 18.48 3.34 17.55
CA LEU A 505 18.41 1.89 17.44
C LEU A 505 16.99 1.42 17.74
N ARG A 506 16.51 0.46 16.96
CA ARG A 506 15.37 -0.37 17.30
C ARG A 506 15.73 -1.82 16.97
N THR A 507 15.59 -2.71 17.95
CA THR A 507 15.80 -4.14 17.75
C THR A 507 14.68 -4.93 18.38
N GLY A 508 14.35 -6.07 17.82
CA GLY A 508 13.29 -6.91 18.36
C GLY A 508 13.47 -8.37 18.00
N LEU A 509 12.87 -9.21 18.79
CA LEU A 509 12.80 -10.66 18.59
C LEU A 509 11.36 -11.10 18.75
N ARG A 510 10.89 -11.90 17.81
CA ARG A 510 9.59 -12.56 17.88
C ARG A 510 9.77 -14.05 17.68
N MET A 511 9.13 -14.84 18.50
CA MET A 511 9.07 -16.29 18.41
C MET A 511 7.63 -16.71 18.17
N GLU A 512 7.38 -17.56 17.17
CA GLU A 512 6.06 -18.10 16.87
C GLU A 512 6.09 -19.62 16.86
N TYR A 513 5.29 -20.24 17.70
CA TYR A 513 4.96 -21.65 17.63
C TYR A 513 3.64 -21.81 16.88
N THR A 514 3.67 -22.58 15.81
CA THR A 514 2.48 -22.89 15.00
C THR A 514 2.19 -24.39 15.16
N HIS A 515 0.95 -24.70 15.48
CA HIS A 515 0.41 -26.05 15.50
C HIS A 515 -0.70 -26.15 14.45
N THR A 516 -0.62 -27.14 13.56
CA THR A 516 -1.65 -27.41 12.56
C THR A 516 -2.18 -28.82 12.68
N ALA A 517 -3.50 -28.96 12.57
CA ALA A 517 -4.20 -30.23 12.50
C ALA A 517 -5.24 -30.15 11.38
N GLY A 518 -5.63 -31.29 10.82
CA GLY A 518 -6.63 -31.29 9.77
C GLY A 518 -7.15 -32.69 9.48
N GLU A 519 -8.27 -32.70 8.77
CA GLU A 519 -8.87 -33.92 8.23
C GLU A 519 -9.40 -33.69 6.83
N ASN A 520 -9.32 -34.71 5.99
CA ASN A 520 -9.81 -34.73 4.62
C ASN A 520 -10.76 -35.92 4.46
N ASN A 521 -12.05 -35.65 4.17
CA ASN A 521 -13.09 -36.66 4.10
C ASN A 521 -13.09 -37.64 5.30
N GLY A 522 -12.97 -37.09 6.51
CA GLY A 522 -12.94 -37.84 7.77
C GLY A 522 -11.60 -38.56 8.08
N ARG A 523 -10.59 -38.46 7.19
CA ARG A 523 -9.26 -39.00 7.44
C ARG A 523 -8.34 -37.92 7.99
N ARG A 524 -7.66 -38.19 9.10
CA ARG A 524 -6.69 -37.28 9.68
C ARG A 524 -5.51 -37.08 8.70
N LEU A 525 -5.08 -35.83 8.54
CA LEU A 525 -3.88 -35.48 7.77
C LEU A 525 -2.64 -35.72 8.62
N GLU A 526 -1.81 -36.70 8.23
CA GLU A 526 -0.63 -37.11 9.00
C GLU A 526 0.60 -36.24 8.76
N ASN A 527 0.62 -35.52 7.64
CA ASN A 527 1.78 -34.71 7.20
C ASN A 527 1.83 -33.28 7.78
N LEU A 528 0.81 -32.90 8.57
CA LEU A 528 0.78 -31.60 9.22
C LEU A 528 1.74 -31.56 10.42
N ARG A 529 2.52 -30.49 10.52
CA ARG A 529 3.61 -30.39 11.51
C ARG A 529 3.46 -29.15 12.39
N SER A 530 3.85 -29.33 13.65
CA SER A 530 4.11 -28.22 14.54
C SER A 530 5.52 -27.71 14.34
N TYR A 531 5.71 -26.40 14.35
CA TYR A 531 7.03 -25.80 14.15
C TYR A 531 7.19 -24.48 14.92
N LEU A 532 8.45 -24.21 15.32
CA LEU A 532 8.86 -22.97 15.94
C LEU A 532 9.65 -22.14 14.94
N ASN A 533 9.31 -20.86 14.81
CA ASN A 533 10.07 -19.90 14.03
C ASN A 533 10.51 -18.70 14.89
N VAL A 534 11.67 -18.16 14.55
CA VAL A 534 12.26 -16.99 15.22
C VAL A 534 12.48 -15.88 14.19
N PHE A 535 12.03 -14.67 14.53
CA PHE A 535 12.03 -13.51 13.65
C PHE A 535 12.79 -12.36 14.30
N PRO A 536 14.12 -12.28 14.12
CA PRO A 536 14.89 -11.13 14.55
C PRO A 536 14.60 -9.91 13.65
N THR A 537 14.62 -8.72 14.25
CA THR A 537 14.52 -7.45 13.57
C THR A 537 15.58 -6.48 14.09
N LEU A 538 16.19 -5.73 13.17
CA LEU A 538 17.18 -4.70 13.49
C LEU A 538 16.93 -3.47 12.63
N PHE A 539 16.88 -2.30 13.26
CA PHE A 539 16.78 -1.01 12.59
C PHE A 539 17.78 -0.05 13.22
N LEU A 540 18.59 0.56 12.41
CA LEU A 540 19.54 1.59 12.81
C LEU A 540 19.28 2.84 11.97
N GLY A 541 19.04 3.96 12.62
CA GLY A 541 18.87 5.26 12.00
C GLY A 541 20.03 6.18 12.33
N TYR A 542 20.50 6.93 11.35
CA TYR A 542 21.54 7.93 11.49
C TYR A 542 21.12 9.24 10.80
N ASN A 543 20.86 10.28 11.57
CA ASN A 543 20.42 11.59 11.11
C ASN A 543 21.47 12.63 11.56
N PRO A 544 22.57 12.84 10.79
CA PRO A 544 23.64 13.77 11.18
C PRO A 544 23.17 15.22 11.22
N ASN A 545 22.14 15.56 10.45
CA ASN A 545 21.50 16.87 10.37
C ASN A 545 20.14 16.78 9.69
N ASP A 546 19.41 17.89 9.57
CA ASP A 546 18.08 17.95 8.98
C ASP A 546 18.03 17.65 7.46
N ARG A 547 19.18 17.65 6.78
CA ARG A 547 19.27 17.41 5.34
C ARG A 547 19.48 15.93 4.99
N HIS A 548 20.14 15.17 5.87
CA HIS A 548 20.58 13.81 5.59
C HIS A 548 20.01 12.84 6.62
N ALA A 549 19.36 11.78 6.16
CA ALA A 549 18.87 10.68 6.98
C ALA A 549 19.24 9.33 6.37
N PHE A 550 19.86 8.46 7.15
CA PHE A 550 20.26 7.12 6.76
C PHE A 550 19.52 6.09 7.61
N SER A 551 19.27 4.93 7.06
CA SER A 551 18.70 3.81 7.80
C SER A 551 19.26 2.47 7.30
N LEU A 552 19.47 1.55 8.23
CA LEU A 552 19.71 0.14 7.98
C LEU A 552 18.57 -0.64 8.61
N SER A 553 17.99 -1.59 7.88
CA SER A 553 16.99 -2.51 8.42
C SER A 553 17.28 -3.95 7.99
N SER A 554 17.12 -4.89 8.93
CA SER A 554 17.21 -6.32 8.68
C SER A 554 16.04 -7.03 9.35
N THR A 555 15.36 -7.92 8.61
CA THR A 555 14.20 -8.66 9.12
C THR A 555 14.11 -10.04 8.49
N VAL A 556 13.57 -10.99 9.24
CA VAL A 556 13.11 -12.28 8.73
C VAL A 556 11.60 -12.35 8.90
N ARG A 557 10.89 -12.86 7.90
CA ARG A 557 9.43 -12.98 7.89
C ARG A 557 9.00 -14.30 7.25
N LEU A 558 7.73 -14.66 7.43
CA LEU A 558 7.15 -15.82 6.76
C LEU A 558 5.89 -15.43 5.97
N ASN A 559 5.51 -16.31 5.05
CA ASN A 559 4.24 -16.25 4.32
C ASN A 559 3.58 -17.63 4.39
N ARG A 560 2.45 -17.72 5.11
CA ARG A 560 1.69 -18.96 5.21
C ARG A 560 0.93 -19.22 3.92
N PRO A 561 0.71 -20.49 3.55
CA PRO A 561 -0.15 -20.80 2.41
C PRO A 561 -1.58 -20.31 2.68
N ASP A 562 -2.22 -19.80 1.64
CA ASP A 562 -3.65 -19.49 1.70
C ASP A 562 -4.46 -20.77 1.94
N PHE A 563 -5.57 -20.67 2.67
CA PHE A 563 -6.42 -21.85 2.96
C PHE A 563 -6.97 -22.50 1.70
N SER A 564 -7.19 -21.75 0.63
CA SER A 564 -7.56 -22.29 -0.69
C SER A 564 -6.44 -23.10 -1.32
N ALA A 565 -5.18 -22.70 -1.13
CA ALA A 565 -4.02 -23.43 -1.64
C ALA A 565 -3.77 -24.75 -0.89
N LEU A 566 -4.33 -24.91 0.30
CA LEU A 566 -4.27 -26.16 1.10
C LEU A 566 -5.37 -27.14 0.71
N SER A 567 -6.41 -26.76 -0.05
CA SER A 567 -7.51 -27.63 -0.42
C SER A 567 -7.11 -28.56 -1.58
N PRO A 568 -7.01 -29.89 -1.40
CA PRO A 568 -6.58 -30.83 -2.43
C PRO A 568 -7.68 -31.14 -3.47
N PHE A 569 -8.87 -30.58 -3.29
CA PHE A 569 -10.01 -30.86 -4.15
C PHE A 569 -9.76 -30.38 -5.58
N ALA A 570 -10.24 -31.14 -6.54
CA ALA A 570 -10.20 -30.76 -7.93
C ALA A 570 -11.26 -29.67 -8.20
N ASN A 571 -10.77 -28.45 -8.41
CA ASN A 571 -11.60 -27.34 -8.83
C ASN A 571 -11.52 -27.22 -10.35
N TYR A 572 -12.57 -27.63 -11.07
CA TYR A 572 -12.62 -27.57 -12.52
C TYR A 572 -13.03 -26.16 -12.97
N GLU A 573 -12.17 -25.48 -13.75
CA GLU A 573 -12.56 -24.27 -14.45
C GLU A 573 -13.26 -24.58 -15.79
N ASN A 574 -12.82 -25.64 -16.45
CA ASN A 574 -13.36 -26.23 -17.67
C ASN A 574 -12.77 -27.63 -17.81
N GLN A 575 -13.10 -28.33 -18.90
CA GLN A 575 -12.62 -29.68 -19.18
C GLN A 575 -11.11 -29.85 -19.30
N TYR A 576 -10.35 -28.72 -19.53
CA TYR A 576 -8.90 -28.71 -19.72
C TYR A 576 -8.14 -28.07 -18.58
N THR A 577 -8.79 -27.43 -17.63
CA THR A 577 -8.13 -26.70 -16.56
C THR A 577 -8.68 -27.14 -15.22
N ILE A 578 -7.78 -27.73 -14.43
CA ILE A 578 -8.07 -28.24 -13.09
C ILE A 578 -7.14 -27.52 -12.11
N MET A 579 -7.70 -26.93 -11.07
CA MET A 579 -6.94 -26.36 -9.96
C MET A 579 -7.05 -27.26 -8.75
N ARG A 580 -5.91 -27.50 -8.06
CA ARG A 580 -5.85 -28.24 -6.81
C ARG A 580 -4.86 -27.58 -5.87
N GLY A 581 -5.22 -27.47 -4.62
CA GLY A 581 -4.27 -27.14 -3.58
C GLY A 581 -3.42 -28.35 -3.18
N LYS A 582 -2.54 -28.15 -2.21
CA LYS A 582 -1.70 -29.18 -1.63
C LYS A 582 -1.68 -29.06 -0.11
N GLU A 583 -2.12 -30.07 0.59
CA GLU A 583 -2.41 -30.04 2.03
C GLU A 583 -1.16 -29.93 2.92
N ASP A 584 0.04 -30.32 2.42
CA ASP A 584 1.29 -30.36 3.16
C ASP A 584 2.20 -29.13 2.91
N LEU A 585 1.66 -28.04 2.34
CA LEU A 585 2.41 -26.81 2.12
C LEU A 585 2.95 -26.23 3.43
N ARG A 586 4.20 -25.79 3.37
CA ARG A 586 4.90 -25.11 4.46
C ARG A 586 4.92 -23.60 4.24
N ALA A 587 5.04 -22.84 5.32
CA ALA A 587 5.21 -21.40 5.22
C ALA A 587 6.54 -21.05 4.52
N ALA A 588 6.46 -20.23 3.49
CA ALA A 588 7.64 -19.64 2.85
C ALA A 588 8.32 -18.64 3.79
N LYS A 589 9.64 -18.52 3.75
CA LYS A 589 10.40 -17.61 4.62
C LYS A 589 11.24 -16.66 3.79
N ARG A 590 11.35 -15.41 4.24
CA ARG A 590 12.13 -14.38 3.53
C ARG A 590 12.96 -13.54 4.50
N ALA A 591 14.29 -13.55 4.28
CA ALA A 591 15.19 -12.58 4.90
C ALA A 591 15.33 -11.35 4.02
N ARG A 592 15.41 -10.17 4.63
CA ARG A 592 15.61 -8.88 3.95
C ARG A 592 16.63 -8.03 4.67
N LEU A 593 17.42 -7.32 3.87
CA LEU A 593 18.33 -6.26 4.29
C LEU A 593 18.04 -5.03 3.43
N ALA A 594 17.89 -3.85 4.04
CA ALA A 594 17.71 -2.61 3.30
C ALA A 594 18.56 -1.49 3.88
N LEU A 595 19.24 -0.76 2.99
CA LEU A 595 19.98 0.47 3.27
C LEU A 595 19.22 1.62 2.64
N GLY A 596 18.82 2.59 3.45
CA GLY A 596 18.06 3.74 3.01
C GLY A 596 18.82 5.04 3.22
N TYR A 597 18.70 5.98 2.27
CA TYR A 597 19.21 7.34 2.35
C TYR A 597 18.12 8.32 1.91
N THR A 598 17.93 9.38 2.67
CA THR A 598 16.97 10.46 2.33
C THR A 598 17.71 11.79 2.40
N PHE A 599 17.55 12.60 1.35
CA PHE A 599 18.12 13.95 1.26
C PHE A 599 17.01 15.00 1.24
N LEU A 600 17.10 16.01 2.13
CA LEU A 600 16.16 17.13 2.28
C LEU A 600 14.68 16.70 2.44
N GLY A 601 14.41 15.48 2.91
CA GLY A 601 13.03 14.94 2.99
C GLY A 601 12.30 14.84 1.64
N ALA A 602 13.02 14.89 0.51
CA ALA A 602 12.45 14.90 -0.83
C ALA A 602 13.03 13.79 -1.73
N LEU A 603 14.34 13.60 -1.71
CA LEU A 603 15.02 12.58 -2.51
C LEU A 603 15.34 11.36 -1.63
N ASN A 604 14.93 10.20 -2.08
CA ASN A 604 15.07 8.96 -1.33
C ASN A 604 15.71 7.87 -2.19
N PHE A 605 16.72 7.19 -1.64
CA PHE A 605 17.36 6.00 -2.21
C PHE A 605 17.24 4.85 -1.23
N GLN A 606 17.04 3.66 -1.75
CA GLN A 606 17.01 2.43 -0.95
C GLN A 606 17.62 1.27 -1.73
N LEU A 607 18.69 0.70 -1.20
CA LEU A 607 19.26 -0.55 -1.67
C LEU A 607 18.65 -1.69 -0.86
N ASN A 608 18.10 -2.69 -1.55
CA ASN A 608 17.43 -3.84 -0.98
C ASN A 608 18.15 -5.13 -1.37
N GLY A 609 18.35 -6.03 -0.41
CA GLY A 609 18.74 -7.42 -0.62
C GLY A 609 17.69 -8.34 -0.01
N GLY A 610 17.40 -9.48 -0.64
CA GLY A 610 16.45 -10.44 -0.13
C GLY A 610 16.78 -11.88 -0.54
N TYR A 611 16.43 -12.83 0.32
CA TYR A 611 16.47 -14.24 0.04
C TYR A 611 15.18 -14.92 0.51
N LEU A 612 14.50 -15.59 -0.40
CA LEU A 612 13.31 -16.41 -0.18
C LEU A 612 13.73 -17.88 -0.19
N TRP A 613 13.22 -18.65 0.77
CA TRP A 613 13.34 -20.11 0.79
C TRP A 613 12.01 -20.74 1.19
N ASP A 614 11.83 -22.01 0.85
CA ASP A 614 10.54 -22.71 0.96
C ASP A 614 9.41 -21.96 0.23
N GLY A 615 9.73 -21.20 -0.82
CA GLY A 615 8.75 -20.38 -1.56
C GLY A 615 7.63 -21.26 -2.13
N ILE A 616 6.39 -20.77 -1.99
CA ILE A 616 5.20 -21.43 -2.52
C ILE A 616 4.98 -20.92 -3.93
N THR A 617 5.17 -21.79 -4.91
CA THR A 617 4.93 -21.45 -6.32
C THR A 617 3.79 -22.26 -6.89
N GLN A 618 3.05 -21.67 -7.82
CA GLN A 618 2.04 -22.40 -8.59
C GLN A 618 2.72 -23.18 -9.69
N VAL A 619 2.52 -24.48 -9.68
CA VAL A 619 3.07 -25.44 -10.66
C VAL A 619 2.00 -25.77 -11.68
N ILE A 620 2.28 -25.49 -12.95
CA ILE A 620 1.41 -25.77 -14.08
C ILE A 620 1.97 -26.99 -14.80
N ARG A 621 1.21 -28.10 -14.78
CA ARG A 621 1.53 -29.32 -15.52
C ARG A 621 0.54 -29.49 -16.66
N LEU A 622 1.01 -29.42 -17.88
CA LEU A 622 0.19 -29.67 -19.05
C LEU A 622 0.43 -31.10 -19.56
N ASP A 623 -0.64 -31.82 -19.79
CA ASP A 623 -0.60 -33.12 -20.47
C ASP A 623 -0.79 -32.90 -21.98
N PRO A 624 0.26 -33.14 -22.80
CA PRO A 624 0.19 -32.91 -24.23
C PRO A 624 -0.79 -33.87 -24.96
N ALA A 625 -1.08 -35.05 -24.41
CA ALA A 625 -1.94 -36.04 -25.02
C ALA A 625 -3.41 -35.64 -24.91
N THR A 626 -3.81 -35.06 -23.78
CA THR A 626 -5.20 -34.69 -23.48
C THR A 626 -5.45 -33.17 -23.53
N ASN A 627 -4.39 -32.36 -23.66
CA ASN A 627 -4.39 -30.92 -23.52
C ASN A 627 -4.91 -30.43 -22.13
N ARG A 628 -4.91 -31.29 -21.13
CA ARG A 628 -5.34 -30.95 -19.76
C ARG A 628 -4.22 -30.27 -19.00
N GLY A 629 -4.54 -29.17 -18.33
CA GLY A 629 -3.66 -28.44 -17.42
C GLY A 629 -4.06 -28.65 -15.97
N SER A 630 -3.12 -29.12 -15.17
CA SER A 630 -3.25 -29.21 -13.73
C SER A 630 -2.44 -28.10 -13.07
N TYR A 631 -3.08 -27.25 -12.31
CA TYR A 631 -2.49 -26.18 -11.53
C TYR A 631 -2.47 -26.62 -10.07
N THR A 632 -1.30 -26.65 -9.47
CA THR A 632 -1.13 -27.00 -8.05
C THR A 632 -0.13 -26.05 -7.40
N TYR A 633 0.12 -26.17 -6.10
CA TYR A 633 1.10 -25.38 -5.37
C TYR A 633 2.19 -26.31 -4.79
N GLU A 634 3.43 -25.83 -4.78
CA GLU A 634 4.56 -26.57 -4.21
C GLU A 634 5.53 -25.63 -3.50
N ASN A 635 6.16 -26.09 -2.41
CA ASN A 635 7.30 -25.43 -1.79
C ASN A 635 8.58 -25.78 -2.56
N ALA A 636 8.75 -25.16 -3.71
CA ALA A 636 9.82 -25.51 -4.65
C ALA A 636 10.74 -24.34 -4.98
N GLU A 637 10.50 -23.15 -4.41
CA GLU A 637 11.12 -21.91 -4.85
C GLU A 637 12.19 -21.41 -3.87
N LYS A 638 13.34 -20.98 -4.43
CA LYS A 638 14.40 -20.22 -3.76
C LYS A 638 14.74 -19.02 -4.64
N THR A 639 14.60 -17.80 -4.10
CA THR A 639 14.80 -16.58 -4.89
C THR A 639 15.76 -15.63 -4.19
N TRP A 640 16.80 -15.19 -4.90
CA TRP A 640 17.63 -14.06 -4.55
C TRP A 640 17.11 -12.80 -5.22
N LEU A 641 17.12 -11.70 -4.49
CA LEU A 641 16.72 -10.39 -4.98
C LEU A 641 17.72 -9.34 -4.52
N VAL A 642 18.19 -8.51 -5.47
CA VAL A 642 18.95 -7.29 -5.19
C VAL A 642 18.34 -6.16 -6.00
N GLY A 643 18.05 -5.02 -5.37
CA GLY A 643 17.36 -3.92 -6.05
C GLY A 643 17.69 -2.56 -5.49
N LEU A 644 17.72 -1.57 -6.37
CA LEU A 644 17.83 -0.15 -6.07
C LEU A 644 16.49 0.51 -6.34
N GLU A 645 15.97 1.18 -5.33
CA GLU A 645 14.79 2.03 -5.45
C GLU A 645 15.20 3.49 -5.22
N ASN A 646 14.73 4.38 -6.07
CA ASN A 646 14.83 5.80 -5.83
C ASN A 646 13.47 6.48 -5.95
N SER A 647 13.28 7.58 -5.25
CA SER A 647 12.10 8.40 -5.41
C SER A 647 12.39 9.86 -5.11
N TYR A 648 11.68 10.71 -5.81
CA TYR A 648 11.81 12.16 -5.69
C TYR A 648 10.43 12.81 -5.61
N PHE A 649 10.25 13.67 -4.63
CA PHE A 649 9.06 14.49 -4.48
C PHE A 649 9.41 15.96 -4.72
N PHE A 650 8.75 16.58 -5.69
CA PHE A 650 8.92 17.98 -6.04
C PHE A 650 7.61 18.74 -5.83
N ASN A 651 7.67 19.83 -5.05
CA ASN A 651 6.54 20.71 -4.74
C ASN A 651 6.95 22.18 -4.57
N LYS A 652 8.08 22.57 -5.15
CA LYS A 652 8.64 23.93 -4.96
C LYS A 652 7.85 25.00 -5.70
N VAL A 653 7.03 24.64 -6.69
CA VAL A 653 6.18 25.57 -7.42
C VAL A 653 4.73 25.47 -6.98
N SER A 654 4.01 26.59 -6.94
CA SER A 654 2.66 26.64 -6.37
C SER A 654 1.59 25.93 -7.19
N PHE A 655 1.78 25.83 -8.51
CA PHE A 655 0.82 25.27 -9.46
C PHE A 655 1.04 23.79 -9.79
N PHE A 656 2.16 23.19 -9.34
CA PHE A 656 2.55 21.84 -9.74
C PHE A 656 3.29 21.11 -8.63
N GLN A 657 2.96 19.85 -8.45
CA GLN A 657 3.76 18.91 -7.67
C GLN A 657 3.86 17.58 -8.41
N THR A 658 4.99 16.89 -8.26
CA THR A 658 5.20 15.57 -8.83
C THR A 658 5.94 14.66 -7.87
N TYR A 659 5.56 13.39 -7.94
CA TYR A 659 6.28 12.29 -7.32
C TYR A 659 6.75 11.34 -8.41
N ILE A 660 8.05 11.10 -8.45
CA ILE A 660 8.69 10.17 -9.38
C ILE A 660 9.27 9.02 -8.56
N SER A 661 9.06 7.79 -8.99
CA SER A 661 9.67 6.62 -8.39
C SER A 661 10.21 5.70 -9.47
N GLN A 662 11.39 5.19 -9.25
CA GLN A 662 12.08 4.24 -10.12
C GLN A 662 12.56 3.06 -9.28
N ARG A 663 12.48 1.88 -9.85
CA ARG A 663 12.98 0.66 -9.22
C ARG A 663 13.70 -0.17 -10.27
N LEU A 664 14.93 -0.53 -9.95
CA LEU A 664 15.75 -1.44 -10.72
C LEU A 664 16.11 -2.61 -9.82
N TRP A 665 15.78 -3.85 -10.23
CA TRP A 665 16.11 -5.03 -9.43
C TRP A 665 16.46 -6.21 -10.31
N TYR A 666 17.33 -7.04 -9.77
CA TYR A 666 17.66 -8.33 -10.31
C TYR A 666 17.11 -9.41 -9.40
N ASN A 667 16.41 -10.36 -9.96
CA ASN A 667 15.99 -11.57 -9.25
C ASN A 667 16.51 -12.81 -9.97
N GLU A 668 16.87 -13.80 -9.18
CA GLU A 668 17.24 -15.15 -9.63
C GLU A 668 16.39 -16.15 -8.88
N THR A 669 15.45 -16.78 -9.58
CA THR A 669 14.55 -17.80 -9.05
C THR A 669 15.03 -19.16 -9.47
N LYS A 670 15.35 -20.00 -8.50
CA LYS A 670 15.69 -21.41 -8.67
C LYS A 670 14.54 -22.25 -8.14
N LEU A 671 14.08 -23.18 -8.97
CA LEU A 671 13.07 -24.17 -8.60
C LEU A 671 13.75 -25.51 -8.31
N ASP A 672 13.16 -26.30 -7.42
CA ASP A 672 13.64 -27.64 -7.13
C ASP A 672 13.59 -28.52 -8.39
N ALA A 673 14.47 -29.52 -8.49
CA ALA A 673 14.73 -30.30 -9.71
C ALA A 673 13.47 -30.90 -10.36
N HIS A 674 12.47 -31.31 -9.56
CA HIS A 674 11.22 -31.91 -10.04
C HIS A 674 10.27 -30.90 -10.69
N VAL A 675 10.54 -29.59 -10.53
CA VAL A 675 9.74 -28.48 -11.08
C VAL A 675 10.54 -27.62 -12.05
N SER A 676 11.88 -27.63 -11.95
CA SER A 676 12.78 -26.73 -12.71
C SER A 676 12.71 -26.89 -14.22
N SER A 677 12.21 -28.04 -14.73
CA SER A 677 11.96 -28.26 -16.15
C SER A 677 10.76 -27.49 -16.69
N LEU A 678 9.93 -26.91 -15.82
CA LEU A 678 8.70 -26.24 -16.20
C LEU A 678 8.93 -24.75 -16.42
N TYR A 679 9.62 -24.09 -15.48
CA TYR A 679 9.94 -22.67 -15.54
C TYR A 679 10.96 -22.33 -14.46
N GLY A 680 11.30 -21.10 -14.35
CA GLY A 680 12.34 -20.55 -13.49
C GLY A 680 13.11 -19.53 -14.31
N GLY A 681 13.71 -18.56 -13.68
CA GLY A 681 14.43 -17.57 -14.44
C GLY A 681 15.08 -16.49 -13.61
N SER A 682 15.97 -15.79 -14.28
CA SER A 682 16.63 -14.63 -13.72
C SER A 682 16.55 -13.47 -14.68
N GLY A 683 16.52 -12.28 -14.16
CA GLY A 683 16.45 -11.10 -14.99
C GLY A 683 16.59 -9.79 -14.26
N LEU A 684 17.03 -8.81 -15.03
CA LEU A 684 16.99 -7.42 -14.63
C LEU A 684 15.61 -6.85 -14.95
N ASN A 685 14.97 -6.28 -13.96
CA ASN A 685 13.62 -5.73 -14.03
C ASN A 685 13.67 -4.25 -13.70
N TYR A 686 12.88 -3.47 -14.42
CA TYR A 686 12.75 -2.02 -14.21
C TYR A 686 11.30 -1.62 -14.09
N SER A 687 10.99 -0.72 -13.16
CA SER A 687 9.70 -0.04 -13.14
C SER A 687 9.86 1.44 -12.87
N PHE A 688 8.96 2.21 -13.44
CA PHE A 688 8.87 3.67 -13.33
C PHE A 688 7.44 4.05 -13.01
N SER A 689 7.28 4.97 -12.07
CA SER A 689 5.98 5.61 -11.82
C SER A 689 6.17 7.12 -11.64
N MET A 690 5.22 7.88 -12.15
CA MET A 690 5.15 9.32 -12.02
C MET A 690 3.72 9.74 -11.72
N ASN A 691 3.53 10.46 -10.62
CA ASN A 691 2.24 11.00 -10.21
C ASN A 691 2.35 12.53 -10.16
N ASN A 692 1.53 13.18 -10.97
CA ASN A 692 1.51 14.63 -11.09
C ASN A 692 0.20 15.20 -10.56
N THR A 693 0.29 16.33 -9.87
CA THR A 693 -0.88 17.14 -9.48
C THR A 693 -0.67 18.57 -9.97
N PHE A 694 -1.63 19.08 -10.68
CA PHE A 694 -1.68 20.44 -11.20
C PHE A 694 -2.73 21.24 -10.42
N PHE A 695 -2.37 22.42 -9.94
CA PHE A 695 -3.27 23.34 -9.27
C PHE A 695 -3.59 24.46 -10.23
N PHE A 696 -4.84 24.52 -10.71
CA PHE A 696 -5.26 25.48 -11.74
C PHE A 696 -5.66 26.84 -11.20
N ASN A 697 -5.79 26.97 -9.87
CA ASN A 697 -6.09 28.25 -9.21
C ASN A 697 -5.24 28.43 -7.93
N ARG A 698 -5.13 29.67 -7.46
CA ARG A 698 -4.33 30.02 -6.26
C ARG A 698 -4.86 29.38 -4.97
N SER A 699 -6.17 29.21 -4.85
CA SER A 699 -6.80 28.53 -3.71
C SER A 699 -6.62 27.00 -3.73
N LYS A 700 -6.02 26.45 -4.82
CA LYS A 700 -5.80 25.01 -5.02
C LYS A 700 -7.08 24.16 -4.96
N THR A 701 -8.24 24.79 -5.16
CA THR A 701 -9.54 24.11 -5.16
C THR A 701 -9.82 23.38 -6.47
N LEU A 702 -9.25 23.84 -7.61
CA LEU A 702 -9.34 23.15 -8.90
C LEU A 702 -8.02 22.43 -9.18
N GLN A 703 -8.07 21.10 -9.29
CA GLN A 703 -6.89 20.26 -9.44
C GLN A 703 -7.06 19.27 -10.58
N GLY A 704 -5.97 19.07 -11.34
CA GLY A 704 -5.82 17.98 -12.28
C GLY A 704 -4.78 16.98 -11.76
N THR A 705 -5.01 15.68 -11.97
CA THR A 705 -4.05 14.63 -11.68
C THR A 705 -3.71 13.84 -12.93
N CYS A 706 -2.45 13.43 -13.06
CA CYS A 706 -2.01 12.53 -14.13
C CYS A 706 -1.00 11.56 -13.54
N SER A 707 -1.24 10.26 -13.70
CA SER A 707 -0.30 9.23 -13.27
C SER A 707 0.09 8.31 -14.41
N ILE A 708 1.37 7.94 -14.43
CA ILE A 708 1.96 7.03 -15.40
C ILE A 708 2.68 5.94 -14.64
N TYR A 709 2.48 4.70 -15.08
CA TYR A 709 3.23 3.54 -14.61
C TYR A 709 3.75 2.75 -15.79
N TYR A 710 5.02 2.36 -15.72
CA TYR A 710 5.67 1.46 -16.68
C TYR A 710 6.43 0.37 -15.93
N ALA A 711 6.35 -0.86 -16.41
CA ALA A 711 7.23 -1.96 -16.00
C ALA A 711 7.79 -2.67 -17.21
N SER A 712 9.10 -2.93 -17.21
CA SER A 712 9.76 -3.73 -18.24
C SER A 712 9.27 -5.18 -18.24
N PRO A 713 9.54 -5.98 -19.27
CA PRO A 713 9.41 -7.42 -19.16
C PRO A 713 10.17 -7.93 -17.92
N ARG A 714 9.55 -8.81 -17.16
CA ARG A 714 10.07 -9.25 -15.85
C ARG A 714 9.74 -10.70 -15.55
N TYR A 715 10.54 -11.32 -14.70
CA TYR A 715 10.17 -12.55 -14.01
C TYR A 715 9.56 -12.20 -12.66
N ASP A 716 8.46 -12.86 -12.29
CA ASP A 716 7.91 -12.79 -10.93
C ASP A 716 8.71 -13.71 -9.97
N ASP A 717 8.29 -13.72 -8.69
CA ASP A 717 8.93 -14.56 -7.68
C ASP A 717 8.80 -16.06 -8.03
N GLY A 718 7.71 -16.50 -8.69
CA GLY A 718 7.52 -17.86 -9.18
C GLY A 718 8.28 -18.22 -10.46
N GLY A 719 9.02 -17.27 -11.05
CA GLY A 719 9.79 -17.47 -12.28
C GLY A 719 8.95 -17.38 -13.57
N LEU A 720 7.71 -16.92 -13.51
CA LEU A 720 6.88 -16.66 -14.69
C LEU A 720 7.29 -15.35 -15.38
N ARG A 721 7.38 -15.39 -16.71
CA ARG A 721 7.79 -14.21 -17.49
C ARG A 721 6.58 -13.38 -17.89
N HIS A 722 6.50 -12.18 -17.35
CA HIS A 722 5.52 -11.14 -17.74
C HIS A 722 6.07 -10.27 -18.86
N SER A 723 5.22 -9.85 -19.81
CA SER A 723 5.58 -8.80 -20.78
C SER A 723 5.67 -7.44 -20.09
N HIS A 724 6.11 -6.41 -20.83
CA HIS A 724 6.02 -5.04 -20.35
C HIS A 724 4.58 -4.63 -20.06
N SER A 725 4.42 -3.71 -19.13
CA SER A 725 3.12 -3.09 -18.84
C SER A 725 3.25 -1.57 -18.79
N PHE A 726 2.27 -0.89 -19.34
CA PHE A 726 2.15 0.57 -19.30
C PHE A 726 0.71 0.95 -18.96
N THR A 727 0.53 1.90 -18.04
CA THR A 727 -0.79 2.47 -17.72
C THR A 727 -0.67 3.97 -17.53
N ALA A 728 -1.68 4.71 -17.99
CA ALA A 728 -1.85 6.14 -17.71
C ALA A 728 -3.26 6.41 -17.21
N ASN A 729 -3.37 7.23 -16.17
CA ASN A 729 -4.61 7.66 -15.56
C ASN A 729 -4.65 9.19 -15.50
N ALA A 730 -5.87 9.75 -15.50
CA ALA A 730 -6.08 11.19 -15.31
C ALA A 730 -7.29 11.44 -14.42
N GLY A 731 -7.31 12.58 -13.73
CA GLY A 731 -8.40 13.01 -12.88
C GLY A 731 -8.52 14.53 -12.86
N LEU A 732 -9.74 15.01 -12.62
CA LEU A 732 -10.04 16.42 -12.38
C LEU A 732 -10.92 16.51 -11.14
N SER A 733 -10.62 17.44 -10.24
CA SER A 733 -11.44 17.65 -9.06
C SER A 733 -11.59 19.12 -8.74
N TYR A 734 -12.78 19.47 -8.25
CA TYR A 734 -13.12 20.82 -7.82
C TYR A 734 -13.74 20.80 -6.42
N THR A 735 -13.17 21.59 -5.53
CA THR A 735 -13.60 21.72 -4.14
C THR A 735 -14.29 23.06 -3.94
N LEU A 736 -15.47 23.03 -3.36
CA LEU A 736 -16.42 24.14 -3.17
C LEU A 736 -16.84 24.25 -1.71
N LEU A 737 -17.60 25.32 -1.36
CA LEU A 737 -18.21 25.53 -0.06
C LEU A 737 -17.17 25.43 1.10
N ASP A 738 -16.05 26.13 0.97
CA ASP A 738 -14.95 26.16 1.95
C ASP A 738 -14.47 24.75 2.32
N GLY A 739 -14.32 23.89 1.30
CA GLY A 739 -13.84 22.52 1.49
C GLY A 739 -14.90 21.47 1.79
N LYS A 740 -16.17 21.87 1.97
CA LYS A 740 -17.24 20.94 2.33
C LYS A 740 -17.78 20.12 1.17
N LEU A 741 -17.72 20.63 -0.06
CA LEU A 741 -18.21 19.92 -1.24
C LEU A 741 -17.07 19.71 -2.25
N ARG A 742 -16.81 18.47 -2.62
CA ARG A 742 -15.85 18.10 -3.67
C ARG A 742 -16.54 17.31 -4.77
N ILE A 743 -16.30 17.71 -6.01
CA ILE A 743 -16.70 16.99 -7.21
C ILE A 743 -15.41 16.44 -7.83
N ALA A 744 -15.34 15.15 -8.15
CA ALA A 744 -14.18 14.56 -8.79
C ALA A 744 -14.58 13.64 -9.93
N ALA A 745 -13.89 13.77 -11.05
CA ALA A 745 -13.97 12.90 -12.20
C ALA A 745 -12.60 12.22 -12.42
N ASP A 746 -12.57 10.89 -12.44
CA ASP A 746 -11.35 10.10 -12.60
C ASP A 746 -11.50 9.15 -13.78
N ALA A 747 -10.42 8.98 -14.53
CA ALA A 747 -10.31 8.02 -15.61
C ALA A 747 -9.07 7.14 -15.43
N TYR A 748 -9.28 5.85 -15.25
CA TYR A 748 -8.24 4.85 -15.05
C TYR A 748 -8.02 4.05 -16.33
N ASN A 749 -6.76 3.68 -16.55
CA ASN A 749 -6.34 2.92 -17.74
C ASN A 749 -6.77 3.63 -19.04
N LEU A 750 -6.66 4.97 -19.10
CA LEU A 750 -6.90 5.74 -20.33
C LEU A 750 -6.04 5.22 -21.48
N ILE A 751 -4.77 5.00 -21.19
CA ILE A 751 -3.79 4.36 -22.09
C ILE A 751 -3.23 3.19 -21.31
N TRP A 752 -3.23 2.00 -21.89
CA TRP A 752 -2.64 0.81 -21.29
C TRP A 752 -2.12 -0.14 -22.36
N THR A 753 -1.17 -0.98 -21.97
CA THR A 753 -0.78 -2.15 -22.77
C THR A 753 -1.48 -3.39 -22.22
N GLU A 754 -1.73 -4.35 -23.07
CA GLU A 754 -2.23 -5.66 -22.69
C GLU A 754 -1.06 -6.56 -22.25
N PRO A 755 -0.86 -6.79 -20.93
CA PRO A 755 0.25 -7.61 -20.49
C PRO A 755 -0.01 -9.10 -20.76
N TYR A 756 1.04 -9.82 -21.12
CA TYR A 756 1.03 -11.26 -21.30
C TYR A 756 1.87 -11.94 -20.21
N ILE A 757 1.40 -13.09 -19.74
CA ILE A 757 2.22 -14.07 -19.01
C ILE A 757 2.65 -15.11 -20.02
N ASN A 758 3.93 -15.41 -20.07
CA ASN A 758 4.49 -16.40 -20.97
C ASN A 758 5.18 -17.51 -20.17
N ILE A 759 4.87 -18.75 -20.50
CA ILE A 759 5.55 -19.94 -20.00
C ILE A 759 6.18 -20.59 -21.22
N ASN A 760 7.45 -20.91 -21.16
CA ASN A 760 8.18 -21.52 -22.27
C ASN A 760 9.01 -22.69 -21.74
N THR A 761 8.59 -23.90 -22.06
CA THR A 761 9.25 -25.16 -21.68
C THR A 761 9.59 -25.96 -22.93
N PRO A 762 10.48 -26.97 -22.84
CA PRO A 762 10.71 -27.86 -23.98
C PRO A 762 9.47 -28.65 -24.44
N ALA A 763 8.54 -28.91 -23.53
CA ALA A 763 7.32 -29.69 -23.80
C ALA A 763 6.19 -28.85 -24.36
N TYR A 764 6.07 -27.59 -23.92
CA TYR A 764 4.98 -26.70 -24.33
C TYR A 764 5.33 -25.23 -24.16
N GLN A 765 4.64 -24.40 -24.91
CA GLN A 765 4.64 -22.94 -24.76
C GLN A 765 3.23 -22.48 -24.42
N MET A 766 3.10 -21.61 -23.43
CA MET A 766 1.79 -21.04 -23.04
C MET A 766 1.91 -19.52 -22.95
N ARG A 767 0.90 -18.83 -23.48
CA ARG A 767 0.74 -17.39 -23.37
C ARG A 767 -0.66 -17.09 -22.86
N VAL A 768 -0.73 -16.32 -21.80
CA VAL A 768 -1.99 -15.83 -21.26
C VAL A 768 -2.05 -14.32 -21.40
N LYS A 769 -3.07 -13.80 -22.07
CA LYS A 769 -3.36 -12.39 -22.16
C LYS A 769 -4.12 -11.97 -20.92
N ASN A 770 -3.54 -11.02 -20.14
CA ASN A 770 -4.20 -10.38 -19.02
C ASN A 770 -4.87 -9.08 -19.46
N GLU A 771 -6.01 -8.82 -18.90
CA GLU A 771 -6.83 -7.65 -19.24
C GLU A 771 -6.70 -6.57 -18.18
N SER A 772 -6.91 -5.31 -18.60
CA SER A 772 -7.08 -4.15 -17.73
C SER A 772 -8.36 -3.42 -18.12
N ASN A 773 -9.30 -3.33 -17.17
CA ASN A 773 -10.55 -2.61 -17.40
C ASN A 773 -10.35 -1.09 -17.38
N LYS A 774 -10.91 -0.39 -18.35
CA LYS A 774 -11.09 1.07 -18.29
C LYS A 774 -12.17 1.39 -17.27
N LEU A 775 -11.93 2.40 -16.44
CA LEU A 775 -12.92 2.93 -15.53
C LEU A 775 -12.94 4.45 -15.62
N CYS A 776 -14.09 5.01 -15.92
CA CYS A 776 -14.37 6.44 -15.73
C CYS A 776 -15.35 6.57 -14.58
N SER A 777 -15.08 7.45 -13.61
CA SER A 777 -15.95 7.65 -12.46
C SER A 777 -16.16 9.13 -12.16
N LEU A 778 -17.35 9.44 -11.64
CA LEU A 778 -17.72 10.73 -11.09
C LEU A 778 -18.12 10.53 -9.63
N SER A 779 -17.59 11.33 -8.72
CA SER A 779 -17.95 11.28 -7.30
C SER A 779 -18.25 12.68 -6.76
N LEU A 780 -19.22 12.75 -5.84
CA LEU A 780 -19.58 13.95 -5.12
C LEU A 780 -19.40 13.68 -3.64
N THR A 781 -18.49 14.37 -2.97
CA THR A 781 -18.28 14.24 -1.51
C THR A 781 -18.78 15.48 -0.81
N TYR A 782 -19.73 15.32 0.12
CA TYR A 782 -20.15 16.37 1.04
C TYR A 782 -19.69 16.03 2.45
N SER A 783 -18.88 16.92 3.03
CA SER A 783 -18.37 16.81 4.40
C SER A 783 -19.09 17.82 5.29
N PHE A 784 -19.52 17.40 6.48
CA PHE A 784 -20.25 18.22 7.44
C PHE A 784 -19.64 18.10 8.83
N GLY A 785 -19.98 19.04 9.73
CA GLY A 785 -19.44 19.14 11.07
C GLY A 785 -18.32 20.18 11.19
N ALA A 786 -17.73 20.32 12.35
CA ALA A 786 -16.61 21.23 12.57
C ALA A 786 -15.35 20.63 11.95
N SER A 787 -14.62 21.41 11.14
CA SER A 787 -13.29 21.02 10.68
C SER A 787 -12.40 20.82 11.92
N ILE A 788 -11.72 19.68 11.99
CA ILE A 788 -10.71 19.43 13.03
C ILE A 788 -9.50 20.30 12.68
N GLU A 789 -9.52 21.57 13.03
CA GLU A 789 -8.30 22.35 13.14
C GLU A 789 -7.55 21.80 14.35
N GLY A 790 -6.47 21.08 14.09
CA GLY A 790 -5.56 20.66 15.15
C GLY A 790 -5.10 21.90 15.90
N LYS A 791 -5.59 22.12 17.13
CA LYS A 791 -4.87 22.99 18.05
C LYS A 791 -3.48 22.42 18.18
N ASP A 792 -2.48 23.21 17.80
CA ASP A 792 -1.10 22.88 18.03
C ASP A 792 -0.94 22.47 19.50
N GLU A 793 -0.49 21.21 19.73
CA GLU A 793 0.04 20.82 21.02
C GLU A 793 1.09 21.87 21.40
N ARG A 794 1.08 22.31 22.65
CA ARG A 794 2.06 23.28 23.18
C ARG A 794 3.44 22.93 22.70
N GLN A 795 4.18 23.91 22.20
CA GLN A 795 5.47 23.76 21.51
C GLN A 795 6.46 22.85 22.26
N SER A 796 6.39 22.83 23.60
CA SER A 796 7.19 21.95 24.46
C SER A 796 6.95 20.45 24.28
N ALA A 797 5.73 20.02 23.92
CA ALA A 797 5.43 18.61 23.66
C ALA A 797 5.79 18.20 22.23
N LYS A 798 5.76 19.16 21.28
CA LYS A 798 6.21 18.96 19.89
C LYS A 798 7.74 18.85 19.79
N ASP A 799 8.48 19.68 20.48
CA ASP A 799 9.95 19.64 20.51
C ASP A 799 10.48 18.34 21.13
N LEU A 800 9.79 17.82 22.16
CA LEU A 800 10.11 16.52 22.75
C LEU A 800 9.83 15.35 21.78
N ARG A 801 8.78 15.44 20.93
CA ARG A 801 8.48 14.41 19.90
C ARG A 801 9.37 14.51 18.67
N SER A 802 9.84 15.70 18.29
CA SER A 802 10.78 15.87 17.19
C SER A 802 12.20 15.42 17.54
N ARG A 803 12.56 15.46 18.85
CA ARG A 803 13.83 14.96 19.39
C ARG A 803 13.82 13.47 19.75
N MET A 804 12.68 12.80 19.63
CA MET A 804 12.50 11.36 19.82
C MET A 804 12.25 10.63 18.49
#